data_325fb00447114f91e8bbd7b122ef9946
#
_entry.id   325fb00447114f91e8bbd7b122ef9946
#
_cell.length_a   1.000
_cell.length_b   1.000
_cell.length_c   1.000
_cell.angle_alpha   90.00
_cell.angle_beta   90.00
_cell.angle_gamma   90.00
#
_symmetry.space_group_name_H-M   'P 1'
#
loop_
_entity.id
_entity.type
_entity.pdbx_description
1 polymer ?
#
loop_
_entity_poly.entity_id
_entity_poly.type
_entity_poly.pdbx_seq_one_letter_code
_entity_poly.pdbx_strand_id
1 'polypeptide(L)'
;MDKKLSKDAYGGVKGKDYVPYITSGDKLGGNPVVMIAGIILAILFAASTAYSGMKSGLTVAAGIPGSIIGSGIIAAFAKKKGILGKNLLQGMSAGGETVASGLIFVLPAVLLIGAKISFIDGLAVGVAGVLFGVGISTLVHDYLLVEEHGNLMYPESLAISETLVASEGVGDSLKFMGIGFGIGGVIMLFTGAFLNKVNNIISYVNETFYKWRLEVEVSPMLLGIGYIVGMEVSLMMFAGSILANFAVLPLIGYFSSFAAEGATVWNNPDVAINAMKVGNIAGSYLRYIGAGIMLSGGLIGAAKLIPTIITSVKKTLSAKTAAKGTEESTGMSRIILLAGIVISFITGFVISGGNILMALLTTFLALILAMLFVIVSGRLTGTVGTSNLPVSGMTIASLVLVTLLFVGFGWVTPENNKSLLLFGAFIVTAIAMAGGYTQSQKVSMLLGGSRNEMSKYLTIASLVGVVTVVGTIMLLADQLVLTGADVQFALPQANLMATLTEGIISGRLPWGMIIVGIVMGIFFYLLKLPVMTVAIGFYLPIATTSIILVGALVRKFIDMTAKSEADKDAKLANGISLSAGLVAGSSIIGLVGIILQVTGVIKPSEITGFAATNYMAWIIMLILLVLVIGILLRAGVKNAEKK
;
A
#
# COMPACT_ATOMS: atom_id res chain seq x y z
N MET A 1 34.36 -13.35 -7.76
CA MET A 1 33.55 -12.86 -6.62
C MET A 1 32.44 -13.87 -6.41
N ASP A 2 32.24 -14.34 -5.19
CA ASP A 2 31.12 -15.20 -4.86
C ASP A 2 29.81 -14.43 -5.10
N LYS A 3 28.90 -15.03 -5.89
CA LYS A 3 27.60 -14.43 -6.22
C LYS A 3 26.61 -14.53 -5.05
N LYS A 4 27.10 -14.37 -3.83
CA LYS A 4 26.30 -14.45 -2.59
C LYS A 4 26.72 -13.36 -1.63
N LEU A 5 25.75 -12.86 -0.84
CA LEU A 5 26.05 -11.99 0.29
C LEU A 5 26.90 -12.74 1.33
N SER A 6 27.74 -11.99 2.05
CA SER A 6 28.45 -12.52 3.24
C SER A 6 27.43 -13.04 4.26
N LYS A 7 27.80 -14.09 5.01
CA LYS A 7 26.99 -14.58 6.12
C LYS A 7 26.74 -13.48 7.17
N ASP A 8 27.65 -12.53 7.29
CA ASP A 8 27.54 -11.40 8.21
C ASP A 8 26.42 -10.42 7.83
N ALA A 9 25.89 -10.48 6.61
CA ALA A 9 24.71 -9.73 6.20
C ALA A 9 23.46 -10.12 7.02
N TYR A 10 23.43 -11.37 7.51
CA TYR A 10 22.33 -11.92 8.32
C TYR A 10 22.57 -11.76 9.84
N GLY A 11 23.61 -11.04 10.24
CA GLY A 11 24.00 -10.83 11.64
C GLY A 11 25.25 -11.63 12.03
N GLY A 12 25.58 -11.61 13.32
CA GLY A 12 26.79 -12.28 13.84
C GLY A 12 27.96 -11.32 14.03
N VAL A 13 27.93 -10.16 13.39
CA VAL A 13 28.89 -9.06 13.59
C VAL A 13 28.15 -7.77 13.91
N LYS A 14 28.85 -6.84 14.57
CA LYS A 14 28.31 -5.46 14.73
C LYS A 14 28.30 -4.78 13.36
N GLY A 15 27.27 -3.97 13.07
CA GLY A 15 27.17 -3.33 11.77
C GLY A 15 28.33 -2.40 11.41
N LYS A 16 29.10 -1.91 12.40
CA LYS A 16 30.37 -1.17 12.17
C LYS A 16 31.48 -2.05 11.59
N ASP A 17 31.45 -3.33 11.90
CA ASP A 17 32.43 -4.33 11.49
C ASP A 17 31.96 -5.12 10.24
N TYR A 18 30.74 -4.81 9.76
CA TYR A 18 30.18 -5.44 8.57
C TYR A 18 30.96 -5.01 7.31
N VAL A 19 31.38 -6.00 6.53
CA VAL A 19 32.07 -5.78 5.25
C VAL A 19 31.04 -5.87 4.13
N PRO A 20 30.75 -4.76 3.41
CA PRO A 20 29.74 -4.75 2.36
C PRO A 20 30.20 -5.53 1.12
N TYR A 21 29.24 -5.87 0.23
CA TYR A 21 29.53 -6.61 -1.00
C TYR A 21 30.55 -5.91 -1.90
N ILE A 22 30.47 -4.58 -2.05
CA ILE A 22 31.47 -3.75 -2.74
C ILE A 22 32.38 -3.10 -1.69
N THR A 23 33.62 -3.56 -1.63
CA THR A 23 34.63 -3.08 -0.65
C THR A 23 35.57 -2.04 -1.22
N SER A 24 35.79 -2.04 -2.55
CA SER A 24 36.78 -1.17 -3.23
C SER A 24 36.17 -0.55 -4.49
N GLY A 25 36.64 0.65 -4.84
CA GLY A 25 36.23 1.38 -6.04
C GLY A 25 35.23 2.51 -5.75
N ASP A 26 34.61 3.03 -6.81
CA ASP A 26 33.62 4.11 -6.74
C ASP A 26 32.33 3.59 -6.05
N LYS A 27 31.98 4.20 -4.92
CA LYS A 27 30.76 3.90 -4.16
C LYS A 27 29.51 4.60 -4.72
N LEU A 28 29.66 5.31 -5.84
CA LEU A 28 28.60 6.07 -6.48
C LEU A 28 27.96 5.28 -7.64
N GLY A 29 26.67 4.98 -7.50
CA GLY A 29 25.86 4.29 -8.51
C GLY A 29 25.19 5.24 -9.51
N GLY A 30 25.12 6.54 -9.19
CA GLY A 30 24.34 7.51 -9.93
C GLY A 30 25.00 8.04 -11.19
N ASN A 31 24.19 8.37 -12.15
CA ASN A 31 24.48 9.16 -13.35
C ASN A 31 23.15 9.71 -13.93
N PRO A 32 23.16 10.56 -14.98
CA PRO A 32 21.93 11.07 -15.57
C PRO A 32 20.96 9.97 -16.06
N VAL A 33 21.47 8.87 -16.59
CA VAL A 33 20.62 7.75 -17.07
C VAL A 33 19.91 7.09 -15.89
N VAL A 34 20.62 6.83 -14.79
CA VAL A 34 20.05 6.27 -13.56
C VAL A 34 19.00 7.22 -12.98
N MET A 35 19.26 8.53 -12.98
CA MET A 35 18.32 9.52 -12.49
C MET A 35 17.02 9.53 -13.32
N ILE A 36 17.13 9.62 -14.65
CA ILE A 36 15.96 9.67 -15.54
C ILE A 36 15.17 8.36 -15.44
N ALA A 37 15.84 7.22 -15.53
CA ALA A 37 15.20 5.91 -15.40
C ALA A 37 14.52 5.73 -14.04
N GLY A 38 15.17 6.16 -12.97
CA GLY A 38 14.61 6.12 -11.62
C GLY A 38 13.37 7.01 -11.45
N ILE A 39 13.34 8.20 -12.06
CA ILE A 39 12.15 9.06 -12.09
C ILE A 39 10.99 8.36 -12.82
N ILE A 40 11.26 7.76 -13.97
CA ILE A 40 10.23 7.01 -14.73
C ILE A 40 9.69 5.85 -13.89
N LEU A 41 10.57 5.09 -13.23
CA LEU A 41 10.14 4.00 -12.35
C LEU A 41 9.35 4.52 -11.14
N ALA A 42 9.75 5.63 -10.54
CA ALA A 42 9.01 6.25 -9.44
C ALA A 42 7.58 6.64 -9.86
N ILE A 43 7.41 7.26 -11.04
CA ILE A 43 6.10 7.59 -11.61
C ILE A 43 5.28 6.31 -11.83
N LEU A 44 5.87 5.30 -12.46
CA LEU A 44 5.21 4.04 -12.77
C LEU A 44 4.71 3.34 -11.49
N PHE A 45 5.57 3.18 -10.50
CA PHE A 45 5.21 2.51 -9.25
C PHE A 45 4.29 3.37 -8.37
N ALA A 46 4.46 4.70 -8.34
CA ALA A 46 3.55 5.59 -7.64
C ALA A 46 2.12 5.52 -8.20
N ALA A 47 1.95 5.61 -9.52
CA ALA A 47 0.65 5.53 -10.17
C ALA A 47 0.02 4.14 -10.03
N SER A 48 0.80 3.08 -10.26
CA SER A 48 0.33 1.69 -10.14
C SER A 48 -0.11 1.37 -8.71
N THR A 49 0.67 1.76 -7.70
CA THR A 49 0.35 1.53 -6.29
C THR A 49 -0.84 2.38 -5.84
N ALA A 50 -0.93 3.64 -6.28
CA ALA A 50 -2.09 4.47 -5.98
C ALA A 50 -3.37 3.84 -6.52
N TYR A 51 -3.39 3.43 -7.78
CA TYR A 51 -4.54 2.78 -8.40
C TYR A 51 -4.91 1.46 -7.70
N SER A 52 -3.94 0.54 -7.57
CA SER A 52 -4.19 -0.78 -6.98
C SER A 52 -4.56 -0.70 -5.50
N GLY A 53 -3.90 0.15 -4.73
CA GLY A 53 -4.15 0.33 -3.32
C GLY A 53 -5.51 0.98 -3.02
N MET A 54 -5.94 1.96 -3.80
CA MET A 54 -7.30 2.51 -3.68
C MET A 54 -8.37 1.48 -4.03
N LYS A 55 -8.10 0.56 -4.94
CA LYS A 55 -9.05 -0.49 -5.34
C LYS A 55 -9.11 -1.64 -4.34
N SER A 56 -7.96 -2.15 -3.89
CA SER A 56 -7.87 -3.37 -3.06
C SER A 56 -7.61 -3.12 -1.58
N GLY A 57 -7.25 -1.91 -1.19
CA GLY A 57 -6.77 -1.63 0.17
C GLY A 57 -5.39 -2.21 0.49
N LEU A 58 -4.71 -2.79 -0.49
CA LEU A 58 -3.39 -3.39 -0.36
C LEU A 58 -2.38 -2.68 -1.26
N THR A 59 -1.19 -2.49 -0.76
CA THR A 59 -0.05 -2.00 -1.54
C THR A 59 1.00 -3.10 -1.70
N VAL A 60 1.71 -3.10 -2.81
CA VAL A 60 2.76 -4.08 -3.11
C VAL A 60 4.10 -3.35 -3.13
N ALA A 61 5.02 -3.77 -2.27
CA ALA A 61 6.33 -3.16 -2.18
C ALA A 61 7.09 -3.23 -3.52
N ALA A 62 7.57 -2.07 -3.98
CA ALA A 62 8.23 -1.93 -5.27
C ALA A 62 9.73 -2.29 -5.24
N GLY A 63 10.32 -2.60 -4.10
CA GLY A 63 11.75 -2.86 -3.96
C GLY A 63 12.25 -4.02 -4.81
N ILE A 64 11.60 -5.19 -4.75
CA ILE A 64 11.97 -6.36 -5.56
C ILE A 64 11.68 -6.10 -7.05
N PRO A 65 10.45 -5.71 -7.47
CA PRO A 65 10.18 -5.37 -8.87
C PRO A 65 11.10 -4.29 -9.41
N GLY A 66 11.34 -3.23 -8.65
CA GLY A 66 12.25 -2.15 -9.01
C GLY A 66 13.69 -2.62 -9.19
N SER A 67 14.17 -3.57 -8.38
CA SER A 67 15.50 -4.17 -8.52
C SER A 67 15.65 -4.96 -9.82
N ILE A 68 14.60 -5.66 -10.23
CA ILE A 68 14.57 -6.47 -11.45
C ILE A 68 14.56 -5.57 -12.69
N ILE A 69 13.66 -4.59 -12.76
CA ILE A 69 13.60 -3.64 -13.87
C ILE A 69 14.89 -2.82 -13.92
N GLY A 70 15.35 -2.33 -12.77
CA GLY A 70 16.60 -1.59 -12.64
C GLY A 70 17.80 -2.39 -13.15
N SER A 71 17.85 -3.70 -12.90
CA SER A 71 18.91 -4.56 -13.41
C SER A 71 18.92 -4.61 -14.95
N GLY A 72 17.73 -4.70 -15.56
CA GLY A 72 17.59 -4.65 -17.02
C GLY A 72 18.04 -3.31 -17.62
N ILE A 73 17.60 -2.21 -17.03
CA ILE A 73 17.97 -0.85 -17.47
C ILE A 73 19.49 -0.61 -17.36
N ILE A 74 20.09 -0.98 -16.22
CA ILE A 74 21.54 -0.82 -16.04
C ILE A 74 22.31 -1.68 -17.03
N ALA A 75 21.88 -2.92 -17.27
CA ALA A 75 22.53 -3.78 -18.26
C ALA A 75 22.48 -3.23 -19.68
N ALA A 76 21.37 -2.55 -20.05
CA ALA A 76 21.19 -1.98 -21.38
C ALA A 76 21.88 -0.62 -21.57
N PHE A 77 21.77 0.30 -20.59
CA PHE A 77 22.08 1.71 -20.80
C PHE A 77 23.17 2.28 -19.87
N ALA A 78 23.48 1.62 -18.75
CA ALA A 78 24.41 2.14 -17.76
C ALA A 78 25.31 1.06 -17.13
N LYS A 79 25.80 0.12 -17.94
CA LYS A 79 26.54 -1.08 -17.52
C LYS A 79 27.70 -0.81 -16.55
N LYS A 80 28.41 0.33 -16.72
CA LYS A 80 29.52 0.74 -15.86
C LYS A 80 29.12 1.01 -14.40
N LYS A 81 27.83 1.28 -14.12
CA LYS A 81 27.33 1.57 -12.76
C LYS A 81 27.01 0.32 -11.94
N GLY A 82 26.97 -0.84 -12.59
CA GLY A 82 26.88 -2.15 -11.95
C GLY A 82 25.74 -2.25 -10.93
N ILE A 83 26.01 -2.97 -9.83
CA ILE A 83 25.03 -3.24 -8.77
C ILE A 83 24.60 -1.99 -8.01
N LEU A 84 25.46 -0.98 -7.88
CA LEU A 84 25.13 0.27 -7.16
C LEU A 84 24.11 1.11 -7.96
N GLY A 85 24.20 1.14 -9.29
CA GLY A 85 23.17 1.75 -10.12
C GLY A 85 21.83 1.04 -10.01
N LYS A 86 21.85 -0.30 -9.99
CA LYS A 86 20.64 -1.12 -9.76
C LYS A 86 20.01 -0.83 -8.39
N ASN A 87 20.84 -0.68 -7.37
CA ASN A 87 20.40 -0.32 -6.02
C ASN A 87 19.72 1.05 -5.97
N LEU A 88 20.24 2.06 -6.67
CA LEU A 88 19.57 3.36 -6.74
C LEU A 88 18.22 3.28 -7.44
N LEU A 89 18.11 2.51 -8.54
CA LEU A 89 16.84 2.35 -9.25
C LEU A 89 15.78 1.65 -8.39
N GLN A 90 16.15 0.61 -7.61
CA GLN A 90 15.21 0.00 -6.67
C GLN A 90 14.77 0.98 -5.58
N GLY A 91 15.70 1.77 -5.01
CA GLY A 91 15.37 2.77 -4.00
C GLY A 91 14.44 3.87 -4.53
N MET A 92 14.65 4.32 -5.77
CA MET A 92 13.77 5.29 -6.43
C MET A 92 12.38 4.71 -6.70
N SER A 93 12.30 3.45 -7.13
CA SER A 93 11.03 2.73 -7.30
C SER A 93 10.27 2.62 -5.98
N ALA A 94 10.97 2.24 -4.91
CA ALA A 94 10.41 2.16 -3.56
C ALA A 94 9.95 3.54 -3.05
N GLY A 95 10.69 4.61 -3.36
CA GLY A 95 10.32 5.98 -2.99
C GLY A 95 8.97 6.40 -3.57
N GLY A 96 8.71 6.12 -4.86
CA GLY A 96 7.42 6.40 -5.51
C GLY A 96 6.27 5.58 -4.92
N GLU A 97 6.48 4.28 -4.74
CA GLU A 97 5.50 3.36 -4.14
C GLU A 97 5.16 3.76 -2.70
N THR A 98 6.16 4.07 -1.90
CA THR A 98 5.98 4.39 -0.47
C THR A 98 5.15 5.65 -0.27
N VAL A 99 5.34 6.68 -1.11
CA VAL A 99 4.49 7.88 -1.08
C VAL A 99 3.04 7.53 -1.40
N ALA A 100 2.82 6.66 -2.39
CA ALA A 100 1.47 6.21 -2.72
C ALA A 100 0.84 5.48 -1.52
N SER A 101 1.57 4.55 -0.91
CA SER A 101 1.13 3.82 0.29
C SER A 101 0.78 4.72 1.48
N GLY A 102 1.40 5.91 1.57
CA GLY A 102 1.03 6.93 2.56
C GLY A 102 -0.24 7.70 2.16
N LEU A 103 -0.20 8.43 1.04
CA LEU A 103 -1.23 9.40 0.66
C LEU A 103 -2.61 8.78 0.44
N ILE A 104 -2.70 7.59 -0.19
CA ILE A 104 -3.99 6.96 -0.51
C ILE A 104 -4.79 6.52 0.73
N PHE A 105 -4.18 6.44 1.89
CA PHE A 105 -4.87 6.02 3.11
C PHE A 105 -5.74 7.13 3.70
N VAL A 106 -5.37 8.39 3.51
CA VAL A 106 -6.07 9.52 4.13
C VAL A 106 -6.53 10.56 3.12
N LEU A 107 -5.73 10.88 2.11
CA LEU A 107 -6.05 11.98 1.19
C LEU A 107 -7.40 11.79 0.46
N PRO A 108 -7.77 10.60 -0.05
CA PRO A 108 -9.11 10.40 -0.63
C PRO A 108 -10.26 10.56 0.36
N ALA A 109 -10.00 10.43 1.68
CA ALA A 109 -11.02 10.65 2.70
C ALA A 109 -11.61 12.07 2.65
N VAL A 110 -10.82 13.05 2.21
CA VAL A 110 -11.28 14.44 2.01
C VAL A 110 -12.41 14.50 0.97
N LEU A 111 -12.31 13.71 -0.11
CA LEU A 111 -13.38 13.63 -1.12
C LEU A 111 -14.61 12.92 -0.55
N LEU A 112 -14.40 11.87 0.25
CA LEU A 112 -15.48 11.06 0.84
C LEU A 112 -16.33 11.83 1.86
N ILE A 113 -15.78 12.86 2.51
CA ILE A 113 -16.56 13.78 3.37
C ILE A 113 -17.20 14.93 2.58
N GLY A 114 -17.18 14.89 1.23
CA GLY A 114 -17.76 15.90 0.35
C GLY A 114 -16.91 17.17 0.19
N ALA A 115 -15.69 17.21 0.70
CA ALA A 115 -14.79 18.35 0.54
C ALA A 115 -13.96 18.25 -0.75
N LYS A 116 -13.61 19.41 -1.33
CA LYS A 116 -12.74 19.47 -2.51
C LYS A 116 -11.27 19.47 -2.11
N ILE A 117 -10.47 18.65 -2.78
CA ILE A 117 -9.00 18.68 -2.68
C ILE A 117 -8.47 19.58 -3.78
N SER A 118 -7.63 20.58 -3.45
CA SER A 118 -6.83 21.25 -4.44
C SER A 118 -5.53 20.49 -4.70
N PHE A 119 -4.95 20.63 -5.90
CA PHE A 119 -3.65 20.02 -6.21
C PHE A 119 -2.55 20.50 -5.25
N ILE A 120 -2.63 21.78 -4.84
CA ILE A 120 -1.69 22.39 -3.89
C ILE A 120 -1.83 21.78 -2.49
N ASP A 121 -3.06 21.49 -2.02
CA ASP A 121 -3.27 20.84 -0.72
C ASP A 121 -2.55 19.48 -0.67
N GLY A 122 -2.77 18.65 -1.71
CA GLY A 122 -2.13 17.34 -1.82
C GLY A 122 -0.62 17.43 -1.93
N LEU A 123 -0.10 18.35 -2.75
CA LEU A 123 1.34 18.58 -2.87
C LEU A 123 1.95 19.03 -1.55
N ALA A 124 1.34 20.00 -0.87
CA ALA A 124 1.87 20.55 0.36
C ALA A 124 2.04 19.47 1.44
N VAL A 125 0.97 18.66 1.67
CA VAL A 125 1.02 17.59 2.67
C VAL A 125 1.98 16.46 2.28
N GLY A 126 2.02 16.09 0.99
CA GLY A 126 2.91 15.06 0.49
C GLY A 126 4.37 15.46 0.59
N VAL A 127 4.72 16.67 0.13
CA VAL A 127 6.09 17.20 0.19
C VAL A 127 6.56 17.36 1.64
N ALA A 128 5.72 17.93 2.52
CA ALA A 128 6.03 18.05 3.94
C ALA A 128 6.25 16.68 4.58
N GLY A 129 5.36 15.70 4.32
CA GLY A 129 5.47 14.35 4.84
C GLY A 129 6.73 13.62 4.35
N VAL A 130 7.07 13.72 3.06
CA VAL A 130 8.30 13.14 2.50
C VAL A 130 9.53 13.72 3.16
N LEU A 131 9.67 15.04 3.19
CA LEU A 131 10.88 15.70 3.71
C LEU A 131 11.03 15.47 5.21
N PHE A 132 9.94 15.56 5.97
CA PHE A 132 9.98 15.30 7.41
C PHE A 132 10.26 13.83 7.72
N GLY A 133 9.59 12.89 7.05
CA GLY A 133 9.78 11.46 7.22
C GLY A 133 11.20 11.02 6.89
N VAL A 134 11.74 11.44 5.74
CA VAL A 134 13.15 11.20 5.37
C VAL A 134 14.08 11.88 6.37
N GLY A 135 13.83 13.14 6.74
CA GLY A 135 14.65 13.91 7.68
C GLY A 135 14.82 13.21 9.03
N ILE A 136 13.71 12.76 9.65
CA ILE A 136 13.76 12.00 10.91
C ILE A 136 14.44 10.64 10.71
N SER A 137 14.15 9.95 9.60
CA SER A 137 14.75 8.64 9.31
C SER A 137 16.26 8.73 9.14
N THR A 138 16.79 9.85 8.58
CA THR A 138 18.24 10.08 8.51
C THR A 138 18.88 10.26 9.88
N LEU A 139 18.17 10.83 10.85
CA LEU A 139 18.70 11.00 12.21
C LEU A 139 18.84 9.68 12.97
N VAL A 140 17.94 8.73 12.71
CA VAL A 140 17.92 7.42 13.38
C VAL A 140 18.60 6.32 12.57
N HIS A 141 19.16 6.65 11.41
CA HIS A 141 19.81 5.72 10.49
C HIS A 141 20.87 4.85 11.17
N ASP A 142 21.85 5.49 11.83
CA ASP A 142 22.99 4.77 12.40
C ASP A 142 22.53 3.82 13.52
N TYR A 143 21.58 4.27 14.34
CA TYR A 143 20.97 3.42 15.36
C TYR A 143 20.24 2.22 14.74
N LEU A 144 19.33 2.44 13.79
CA LEU A 144 18.49 1.37 13.26
C LEU A 144 19.23 0.39 12.33
N LEU A 145 20.15 0.90 11.50
CA LEU A 145 20.76 0.08 10.45
C LEU A 145 22.14 -0.45 10.83
N VAL A 146 22.90 0.31 11.63
CA VAL A 146 24.28 -0.05 12.00
C VAL A 146 24.35 -0.65 13.41
N GLU A 147 23.83 0.04 14.44
CA GLU A 147 23.94 -0.46 15.83
C GLU A 147 23.05 -1.68 16.08
N GLU A 148 21.83 -1.70 15.52
CA GLU A 148 20.89 -2.83 15.61
C GLU A 148 21.08 -3.87 14.49
N HIS A 149 22.21 -3.84 13.77
CA HIS A 149 22.50 -4.86 12.75
C HIS A 149 22.56 -6.26 13.40
N GLY A 150 21.86 -7.24 12.80
CA GLY A 150 21.70 -8.57 13.37
C GLY A 150 20.52 -8.72 14.34
N ASN A 151 20.11 -7.64 15.03
CA ASN A 151 18.87 -7.63 15.81
C ASN A 151 17.66 -7.27 14.95
N LEU A 152 17.85 -6.34 14.02
CA LEU A 152 16.88 -5.95 12.98
C LEU A 152 17.35 -6.50 11.64
N MET A 153 16.67 -7.58 11.20
CA MET A 153 17.10 -8.35 10.04
C MET A 153 16.79 -7.66 8.70
N TYR A 154 15.77 -6.80 8.63
CA TYR A 154 15.30 -6.18 7.39
C TYR A 154 15.06 -7.21 6.29
N PRO A 155 14.10 -8.15 6.46
CA PRO A 155 13.96 -9.32 5.60
C PRO A 155 13.81 -8.98 4.11
N GLU A 156 13.06 -7.94 3.79
CA GLU A 156 12.89 -7.49 2.40
C GLU A 156 14.17 -6.86 1.84
N SER A 157 14.94 -6.12 2.66
CA SER A 157 16.22 -5.57 2.22
C SER A 157 17.24 -6.65 1.91
N LEU A 158 17.26 -7.72 2.71
CA LEU A 158 18.07 -8.91 2.43
C LEU A 158 17.66 -9.55 1.11
N ALA A 159 16.36 -9.81 0.91
CA ALA A 159 15.84 -10.41 -0.33
C ALA A 159 16.15 -9.54 -1.56
N ILE A 160 16.02 -8.21 -1.47
CA ILE A 160 16.40 -7.28 -2.53
C ILE A 160 17.90 -7.36 -2.81
N SER A 161 18.74 -7.35 -1.76
CA SER A 161 20.19 -7.41 -1.90
C SER A 161 20.65 -8.71 -2.54
N GLU A 162 20.07 -9.85 -2.14
CA GLU A 162 20.31 -11.16 -2.76
C GLU A 162 19.90 -11.17 -4.24
N THR A 163 18.73 -10.60 -4.55
CA THR A 163 18.24 -10.47 -5.93
C THR A 163 19.21 -9.64 -6.77
N LEU A 164 19.72 -8.53 -6.24
CA LEU A 164 20.68 -7.67 -6.93
C LEU A 164 22.01 -8.36 -7.15
N VAL A 165 22.54 -9.06 -6.16
CA VAL A 165 23.79 -9.85 -6.28
C VAL A 165 23.62 -11.01 -7.25
N ALA A 166 22.50 -11.75 -7.18
CA ALA A 166 22.19 -12.82 -8.11
C ALA A 166 21.99 -12.31 -9.55
N SER A 167 21.46 -11.08 -9.72
CA SER A 167 21.15 -10.47 -11.03
C SER A 167 22.38 -10.14 -11.88
N GLU A 168 23.60 -10.37 -11.43
CA GLU A 168 24.79 -10.31 -12.28
C GLU A 168 24.81 -11.39 -13.37
N GLY A 169 23.80 -12.30 -13.39
CA GLY A 169 23.62 -13.36 -14.39
C GLY A 169 22.23 -13.47 -15.02
N VAL A 170 21.29 -12.48 -14.87
CA VAL A 170 19.85 -12.72 -15.04
C VAL A 170 19.21 -11.99 -16.20
N GLY A 171 18.65 -12.80 -17.15
CA GLY A 171 17.60 -12.38 -18.10
C GLY A 171 16.17 -12.83 -17.75
N ASP A 172 16.00 -13.83 -16.87
CA ASP A 172 14.70 -14.52 -16.75
C ASP A 172 13.66 -13.74 -15.94
N SER A 173 13.97 -13.14 -14.78
CA SER A 173 13.00 -12.41 -13.95
C SER A 173 12.40 -11.18 -14.65
N LEU A 174 13.20 -10.44 -15.42
CA LEU A 174 12.71 -9.32 -16.23
C LEU A 174 11.75 -9.81 -17.33
N LYS A 175 12.04 -10.97 -17.93
CA LYS A 175 11.17 -11.61 -18.92
C LYS A 175 9.81 -11.97 -18.31
N PHE A 176 9.79 -12.61 -17.14
CA PHE A 176 8.55 -12.95 -16.45
C PHE A 176 7.74 -11.71 -16.09
N MET A 177 8.39 -10.65 -15.63
CA MET A 177 7.73 -9.37 -15.35
C MET A 177 7.13 -8.75 -16.61
N GLY A 178 7.88 -8.74 -17.73
CA GLY A 178 7.40 -8.24 -19.03
C GLY A 178 6.19 -9.04 -19.55
N ILE A 179 6.23 -10.37 -19.41
CA ILE A 179 5.10 -11.24 -19.77
C ILE A 179 3.88 -10.91 -18.88
N GLY A 180 4.08 -10.78 -17.57
CA GLY A 180 3.01 -10.40 -16.64
C GLY A 180 2.41 -9.05 -17.00
N PHE A 181 3.23 -8.04 -17.31
CA PHE A 181 2.79 -6.73 -17.77
C PHE A 181 1.93 -6.82 -19.03
N GLY A 182 2.35 -7.62 -20.01
CA GLY A 182 1.61 -7.85 -21.24
C GLY A 182 0.26 -8.52 -20.98
N ILE A 183 0.23 -9.62 -20.22
CA ILE A 183 -1.02 -10.33 -19.87
C ILE A 183 -1.96 -9.41 -19.09
N GLY A 184 -1.45 -8.76 -18.05
CA GLY A 184 -2.24 -7.85 -17.21
C GLY A 184 -2.80 -6.67 -18.00
N GLY A 185 -1.96 -6.06 -18.83
CA GLY A 185 -2.35 -4.94 -19.68
C GLY A 185 -3.39 -5.31 -20.73
N VAL A 186 -3.20 -6.45 -21.44
CA VAL A 186 -4.13 -6.90 -22.48
C VAL A 186 -5.51 -7.23 -21.89
N ILE A 187 -5.55 -8.00 -20.81
CA ILE A 187 -6.86 -8.32 -20.18
C ILE A 187 -7.53 -7.04 -19.68
N MET A 188 -6.78 -6.16 -19.01
CA MET A 188 -7.32 -4.88 -18.52
C MET A 188 -7.76 -3.93 -19.64
N LEU A 189 -7.13 -4.00 -20.80
CA LEU A 189 -7.54 -3.24 -21.98
C LEU A 189 -9.00 -3.56 -22.38
N PHE A 190 -9.37 -4.84 -22.36
CA PHE A 190 -10.71 -5.30 -22.77
C PHE A 190 -11.73 -5.23 -21.64
N THR A 191 -11.33 -5.49 -20.39
CA THR A 191 -12.22 -5.55 -19.23
C THR A 191 -12.37 -4.21 -18.50
N GLY A 192 -11.35 -3.36 -18.59
CA GLY A 192 -11.30 -2.06 -17.91
C GLY A 192 -11.89 -0.92 -18.75
N ALA A 193 -11.80 0.27 -18.20
CA ALA A 193 -12.36 1.50 -18.74
C ALA A 193 -11.87 1.84 -20.17
N PHE A 194 -10.76 1.27 -20.63
CA PHE A 194 -10.21 1.60 -21.95
C PHE A 194 -11.14 1.16 -23.09
N LEU A 195 -11.50 -0.11 -23.18
CA LEU A 195 -12.43 -0.64 -24.18
C LEU A 195 -13.79 -1.02 -23.58
N ASN A 196 -13.80 -1.55 -22.37
CA ASN A 196 -14.99 -2.03 -21.65
C ASN A 196 -15.90 -2.90 -22.54
N LYS A 197 -15.34 -3.95 -23.15
CA LYS A 197 -16.04 -4.79 -24.13
C LYS A 197 -16.54 -6.11 -23.56
N VAL A 198 -16.05 -6.53 -22.40
CA VAL A 198 -16.35 -7.82 -21.82
C VAL A 198 -16.54 -7.71 -20.30
N ASN A 199 -17.54 -8.42 -19.79
CA ASN A 199 -17.77 -8.55 -18.37
C ASN A 199 -16.65 -9.39 -17.72
N ASN A 200 -16.10 -8.90 -16.62
CA ASN A 200 -15.09 -9.59 -15.83
C ASN A 200 -15.56 -9.97 -14.41
N ILE A 201 -16.86 -9.83 -14.13
CA ILE A 201 -17.43 -10.19 -12.84
C ILE A 201 -18.29 -11.44 -13.01
N ILE A 202 -17.91 -12.50 -12.30
CA ILE A 202 -18.76 -13.67 -12.08
C ILE A 202 -19.61 -13.33 -10.87
N SER A 203 -20.93 -13.25 -11.03
CA SER A 203 -21.83 -12.82 -9.96
C SER A 203 -22.99 -13.79 -9.79
N TYR A 204 -23.17 -14.26 -8.55
CA TYR A 204 -24.31 -15.05 -8.10
C TYR A 204 -24.90 -14.37 -6.86
N VAL A 205 -26.08 -13.76 -7.00
CA VAL A 205 -26.73 -12.99 -5.95
C VAL A 205 -28.12 -13.59 -5.67
N ASN A 206 -28.40 -13.82 -4.40
CA ASN A 206 -29.74 -14.22 -3.94
C ASN A 206 -30.41 -13.03 -3.23
N GLU A 207 -31.47 -12.50 -3.81
CA GLU A 207 -32.26 -11.40 -3.26
C GLU A 207 -33.53 -11.88 -2.50
N THR A 208 -33.71 -13.19 -2.34
CA THR A 208 -34.86 -13.74 -1.60
C THR A 208 -34.66 -13.60 -0.08
N PHE A 209 -35.45 -14.32 0.71
CA PHE A 209 -35.53 -14.18 2.16
C PHE A 209 -34.19 -14.23 2.90
N TYR A 210 -33.32 -15.19 2.56
CA TYR A 210 -31.92 -15.25 3.04
C TYR A 210 -31.00 -14.67 1.96
N LYS A 211 -30.77 -13.38 2.03
CA LYS A 211 -29.93 -12.67 1.04
C LYS A 211 -28.47 -13.04 1.19
N TRP A 212 -27.82 -13.34 0.08
CA TRP A 212 -26.37 -13.59 0.03
C TRP A 212 -25.83 -13.28 -1.36
N ARG A 213 -24.53 -13.09 -1.45
CA ARG A 213 -23.84 -12.94 -2.74
C ARG A 213 -22.51 -13.67 -2.74
N LEU A 214 -22.18 -14.27 -3.89
CA LEU A 214 -20.87 -14.81 -4.22
C LEU A 214 -20.43 -14.19 -5.54
N GLU A 215 -19.34 -13.48 -5.52
CA GLU A 215 -18.82 -12.79 -6.69
C GLU A 215 -17.31 -12.99 -6.80
N VAL A 216 -16.80 -12.99 -8.05
CA VAL A 216 -15.36 -13.03 -8.36
C VAL A 216 -15.08 -12.00 -9.44
N GLU A 217 -14.27 -10.99 -9.16
CA GLU A 217 -13.77 -10.05 -10.16
C GLU A 217 -12.53 -10.65 -10.84
N VAL A 218 -12.65 -11.05 -12.08
CA VAL A 218 -11.53 -11.60 -12.86
C VAL A 218 -10.58 -10.46 -13.22
N SER A 219 -9.59 -10.26 -12.37
CA SER A 219 -8.62 -9.18 -12.46
C SER A 219 -7.20 -9.71 -12.34
N PRO A 220 -6.35 -9.57 -13.38
CA PRO A 220 -4.95 -9.97 -13.30
C PRO A 220 -4.18 -9.24 -12.19
N MET A 221 -4.53 -7.97 -11.93
CA MET A 221 -3.96 -7.19 -10.83
C MET A 221 -4.23 -7.86 -9.48
N LEU A 222 -5.49 -8.16 -9.18
CA LEU A 222 -5.88 -8.73 -7.89
C LEU A 222 -5.38 -10.18 -7.72
N LEU A 223 -5.34 -10.95 -8.80
CA LEU A 223 -4.71 -12.27 -8.81
C LEU A 223 -3.21 -12.17 -8.51
N GLY A 224 -2.51 -11.22 -9.13
CA GLY A 224 -1.10 -10.94 -8.86
C GLY A 224 -0.85 -10.52 -7.41
N ILE A 225 -1.69 -9.66 -6.83
CA ILE A 225 -1.64 -9.29 -5.42
C ILE A 225 -1.78 -10.54 -4.54
N GLY A 226 -2.76 -11.41 -4.81
CA GLY A 226 -2.97 -12.65 -4.07
C GLY A 226 -1.76 -13.59 -4.11
N TYR A 227 -1.12 -13.71 -5.27
CA TYR A 227 0.12 -14.48 -5.40
C TYR A 227 1.26 -13.92 -4.53
N ILE A 228 1.43 -12.58 -4.51
CA ILE A 228 2.48 -11.90 -3.74
C ILE A 228 2.24 -12.02 -2.24
N VAL A 229 1.04 -11.68 -1.75
CA VAL A 229 0.73 -11.68 -0.30
C VAL A 229 0.62 -13.08 0.28
N GLY A 230 0.33 -14.09 -0.54
CA GLY A 230 0.35 -15.49 -0.17
C GLY A 230 -0.90 -15.98 0.55
N MET A 231 -0.86 -17.27 0.97
CA MET A 231 -2.05 -18.02 1.39
C MET A 231 -2.64 -17.52 2.70
N GLU A 232 -1.81 -17.21 3.69
CA GLU A 232 -2.28 -16.85 5.03
C GLU A 232 -3.11 -15.55 5.01
N VAL A 233 -2.57 -14.49 4.42
CA VAL A 233 -3.25 -13.20 4.32
C VAL A 233 -4.50 -13.29 3.46
N SER A 234 -4.41 -13.94 2.29
CA SER A 234 -5.53 -14.07 1.36
C SER A 234 -6.68 -14.87 1.95
N LEU A 235 -6.39 -15.95 2.69
CA LEU A 235 -7.39 -16.78 3.35
C LEU A 235 -8.10 -16.01 4.48
N MET A 236 -7.35 -15.25 5.29
CA MET A 236 -7.93 -14.43 6.37
C MET A 236 -8.81 -13.31 5.81
N MET A 237 -8.42 -12.67 4.71
CA MET A 237 -9.26 -11.69 4.02
C MET A 237 -10.55 -12.34 3.48
N PHE A 238 -10.42 -13.49 2.81
CA PHE A 238 -11.58 -14.18 2.28
C PHE A 238 -12.53 -14.66 3.39
N ALA A 239 -12.00 -15.14 4.52
CA ALA A 239 -12.79 -15.50 5.70
C ALA A 239 -13.61 -14.31 6.23
N GLY A 240 -13.03 -13.10 6.26
CA GLY A 240 -13.76 -11.87 6.57
C GLY A 240 -14.92 -11.61 5.59
N SER A 241 -14.69 -11.82 4.29
CA SER A 241 -15.73 -11.64 3.26
C SER A 241 -16.83 -12.71 3.34
N ILE A 242 -16.49 -13.96 3.66
CA ILE A 242 -17.48 -15.02 3.91
C ILE A 242 -18.34 -14.65 5.11
N LEU A 243 -17.75 -14.21 6.21
CA LEU A 243 -18.49 -13.77 7.38
C LEU A 243 -19.46 -12.63 7.04
N ALA A 244 -19.03 -11.64 6.25
CA ALA A 244 -19.87 -10.53 5.82
C ALA A 244 -21.03 -10.99 4.96
N ASN A 245 -20.78 -11.78 3.90
CA ASN A 245 -21.75 -12.05 2.83
C ASN A 245 -22.58 -13.32 3.06
N PHE A 246 -22.13 -14.27 3.90
CA PHE A 246 -22.83 -15.52 4.18
C PHE A 246 -23.29 -15.70 5.63
N ALA A 247 -22.93 -14.77 6.53
CA ALA A 247 -23.45 -14.76 7.90
C ALA A 247 -24.17 -13.45 8.22
N VAL A 248 -23.48 -12.30 8.20
CA VAL A 248 -24.05 -11.04 8.67
C VAL A 248 -25.09 -10.49 7.68
N LEU A 249 -24.83 -10.54 6.38
CA LEU A 249 -25.76 -10.08 5.35
C LEU A 249 -27.08 -10.86 5.34
N PRO A 250 -27.08 -12.23 5.35
CA PRO A 250 -28.31 -13.02 5.48
C PRO A 250 -29.07 -12.71 6.76
N LEU A 251 -28.37 -12.52 7.88
CA LEU A 251 -28.98 -12.19 9.17
C LEU A 251 -29.71 -10.84 9.13
N ILE A 252 -29.07 -9.81 8.60
CA ILE A 252 -29.68 -8.49 8.41
C ILE A 252 -30.85 -8.59 7.43
N GLY A 253 -30.69 -9.30 6.31
CA GLY A 253 -31.75 -9.53 5.33
C GLY A 253 -32.99 -10.20 5.92
N TYR A 254 -32.77 -11.20 6.77
CA TYR A 254 -33.83 -11.88 7.51
C TYR A 254 -34.60 -10.94 8.44
N PHE A 255 -33.88 -10.27 9.36
CA PHE A 255 -34.52 -9.37 10.32
C PHE A 255 -35.15 -8.14 9.67
N SER A 256 -34.57 -7.62 8.59
CA SER A 256 -35.13 -6.49 7.85
C SER A 256 -36.50 -6.77 7.25
N SER A 257 -36.81 -8.05 6.92
CA SER A 257 -38.10 -8.46 6.36
C SER A 257 -39.27 -8.27 7.35
N PHE A 258 -38.97 -8.18 8.65
CA PHE A 258 -39.98 -7.94 9.71
C PHE A 258 -40.06 -6.45 10.12
N ALA A 259 -39.38 -5.56 9.43
CA ALA A 259 -39.45 -4.12 9.74
C ALA A 259 -40.88 -3.58 9.49
N ALA A 260 -41.29 -2.62 10.31
CA ALA A 260 -42.57 -1.95 10.21
C ALA A 260 -42.75 -1.29 8.83
N GLU A 261 -43.98 -1.26 8.34
CA GLU A 261 -44.33 -0.54 7.12
C GLU A 261 -43.96 0.96 7.26
N GLY A 262 -43.34 1.51 6.24
CA GLY A 262 -42.88 2.91 6.23
C GLY A 262 -41.53 3.16 6.92
N ALA A 263 -40.92 2.16 7.57
CA ALA A 263 -39.57 2.29 8.08
C ALA A 263 -38.56 2.33 6.92
N THR A 264 -37.71 3.36 6.89
CA THR A 264 -36.71 3.59 5.84
C THR A 264 -35.30 3.39 6.35
N VAL A 265 -34.38 3.14 5.41
CA VAL A 265 -32.95 2.97 5.74
C VAL A 265 -32.38 4.28 6.26
N TRP A 266 -31.64 4.23 7.35
CA TRP A 266 -31.15 5.40 8.11
C TRP A 266 -30.39 6.45 7.29
N ASN A 267 -29.69 6.04 6.23
CA ASN A 267 -28.92 6.89 5.33
C ASN A 267 -29.49 6.98 3.90
N ASN A 268 -30.66 6.34 3.64
CA ASN A 268 -31.35 6.37 2.36
C ASN A 268 -32.87 6.31 2.58
N PRO A 269 -33.54 7.45 2.76
CA PRO A 269 -34.97 7.51 3.04
C PRO A 269 -35.86 6.95 1.91
N ASP A 270 -35.33 6.83 0.70
CA ASP A 270 -36.09 6.31 -0.46
C ASP A 270 -36.18 4.78 -0.47
N VAL A 271 -35.42 4.09 0.41
CA VAL A 271 -35.40 2.64 0.51
C VAL A 271 -36.09 2.16 1.78
N ALA A 272 -37.18 1.42 1.64
CA ALA A 272 -37.82 0.76 2.78
C ALA A 272 -36.93 -0.37 3.32
N ILE A 273 -36.87 -0.50 4.66
CA ILE A 273 -36.01 -1.53 5.32
C ILE A 273 -36.41 -2.94 4.91
N ASN A 274 -37.71 -3.23 4.82
CA ASN A 274 -38.23 -4.54 4.41
C ASN A 274 -37.98 -4.89 2.93
N ALA A 275 -37.71 -3.89 2.08
CA ALA A 275 -37.44 -4.03 0.65
C ALA A 275 -35.95 -3.88 0.27
N MET A 276 -35.04 -3.78 1.26
CA MET A 276 -33.60 -3.66 0.99
C MET A 276 -33.08 -4.81 0.12
N LYS A 277 -32.31 -4.45 -0.90
CA LYS A 277 -31.50 -5.39 -1.70
C LYS A 277 -30.16 -5.65 -1.04
N VAL A 278 -29.44 -6.69 -1.49
CA VAL A 278 -28.08 -7.03 -1.05
C VAL A 278 -27.15 -5.82 -1.07
N GLY A 279 -27.20 -5.00 -2.13
CA GLY A 279 -26.40 -3.78 -2.27
C GLY A 279 -26.72 -2.73 -1.20
N ASN A 280 -28.00 -2.54 -0.83
CA ASN A 280 -28.42 -1.60 0.21
C ASN A 280 -27.88 -2.05 1.59
N ILE A 281 -28.02 -3.36 1.91
CA ILE A 281 -27.49 -3.91 3.16
C ILE A 281 -25.98 -3.74 3.24
N ALA A 282 -25.27 -4.04 2.15
CA ALA A 282 -23.82 -3.89 2.10
C ALA A 282 -23.38 -2.44 2.35
N GLY A 283 -24.00 -1.47 1.66
CA GLY A 283 -23.63 -0.06 1.77
C GLY A 283 -24.03 0.61 3.07
N SER A 284 -25.21 0.25 3.62
CA SER A 284 -25.78 0.94 4.79
C SER A 284 -25.49 0.26 6.13
N TYR A 285 -25.08 -1.04 6.12
CA TYR A 285 -24.85 -1.82 7.35
C TYR A 285 -23.47 -2.46 7.39
N LEU A 286 -23.12 -3.35 6.42
CA LEU A 286 -21.85 -4.07 6.46
C LEU A 286 -20.65 -3.14 6.46
N ARG A 287 -20.72 -2.05 5.69
CA ARG A 287 -19.66 -1.04 5.62
C ARG A 287 -19.33 -0.47 7.01
N TYR A 288 -20.32 -0.13 7.82
CA TYR A 288 -20.12 0.47 9.15
C TYR A 288 -19.70 -0.58 10.20
N ILE A 289 -20.22 -1.81 10.11
CA ILE A 289 -19.72 -2.92 10.93
C ILE A 289 -18.24 -3.18 10.61
N GLY A 290 -17.88 -3.26 9.32
CA GLY A 290 -16.51 -3.41 8.87
C GLY A 290 -15.59 -2.27 9.35
N ALA A 291 -16.06 -1.02 9.30
CA ALA A 291 -15.34 0.12 9.84
C ALA A 291 -15.09 -0.01 11.36
N GLY A 292 -16.08 -0.51 12.12
CA GLY A 292 -15.92 -0.80 13.55
C GLY A 292 -14.86 -1.88 13.83
N ILE A 293 -14.83 -2.97 13.04
CA ILE A 293 -13.81 -4.01 13.14
C ILE A 293 -12.42 -3.42 12.83
N MET A 294 -12.30 -2.62 11.78
CA MET A 294 -11.05 -1.96 11.41
C MET A 294 -10.58 -0.99 12.49
N LEU A 295 -11.51 -0.22 13.07
CA LEU A 295 -11.21 0.71 14.16
C LEU A 295 -10.62 -0.01 15.38
N SER A 296 -11.28 -1.07 15.84
CA SER A 296 -10.78 -1.86 16.97
C SER A 296 -9.42 -2.50 16.65
N GLY A 297 -9.25 -3.07 15.46
CA GLY A 297 -7.99 -3.64 15.01
C GLY A 297 -6.85 -2.61 14.97
N GLY A 298 -7.15 -1.39 14.47
CA GLY A 298 -6.21 -0.29 14.43
C GLY A 298 -5.81 0.21 15.82
N LEU A 299 -6.78 0.42 16.71
CA LEU A 299 -6.51 0.86 18.09
C LEU A 299 -5.75 -0.19 18.90
N ILE A 300 -6.11 -1.49 18.78
CA ILE A 300 -5.39 -2.59 19.41
C ILE A 300 -3.95 -2.67 18.86
N GLY A 301 -3.80 -2.53 17.53
CA GLY A 301 -2.49 -2.47 16.88
C GLY A 301 -1.64 -1.31 17.42
N ALA A 302 -2.21 -0.11 17.50
CA ALA A 302 -1.54 1.06 18.05
C ALA A 302 -1.15 0.88 19.53
N ALA A 303 -2.05 0.34 20.36
CA ALA A 303 -1.77 0.07 21.77
C ALA A 303 -0.59 -0.91 21.93
N LYS A 304 -0.50 -1.94 21.10
CA LYS A 304 0.63 -2.88 21.10
C LYS A 304 1.97 -2.22 20.71
N LEU A 305 1.95 -1.11 19.99
CA LEU A 305 3.16 -0.38 19.62
C LEU A 305 3.71 0.50 20.74
N ILE A 306 2.91 0.83 21.79
CA ILE A 306 3.33 1.73 22.88
C ILE A 306 4.67 1.29 23.50
N PRO A 307 4.88 0.00 23.91
CA PRO A 307 6.17 -0.42 24.45
C PRO A 307 7.33 -0.24 23.45
N THR A 308 7.07 -0.51 22.15
CA THR A 308 8.05 -0.34 21.09
C THR A 308 8.38 1.14 20.87
N ILE A 309 7.38 2.03 20.94
CA ILE A 309 7.57 3.48 20.87
C ILE A 309 8.50 3.94 21.98
N ILE A 310 8.15 3.61 23.25
CA ILE A 310 8.93 4.00 24.43
C ILE A 310 10.37 3.49 24.32
N THR A 311 10.54 2.22 23.97
CA THR A 311 11.87 1.60 23.84
C THR A 311 12.69 2.24 22.71
N SER A 312 12.08 2.45 21.55
CA SER A 312 12.77 3.02 20.38
C SER A 312 13.18 4.47 20.61
N VAL A 313 12.30 5.29 21.18
CA VAL A 313 12.60 6.69 21.50
C VAL A 313 13.70 6.77 22.56
N LYS A 314 13.60 5.97 23.65
CA LYS A 314 14.63 5.93 24.71
C LYS A 314 16.00 5.54 24.16
N LYS A 315 16.08 4.49 23.33
CA LYS A 315 17.33 4.04 22.72
C LYS A 315 17.89 5.06 21.73
N THR A 316 17.04 5.70 20.90
CA THR A 316 17.45 6.75 19.97
C THR A 316 18.06 7.95 20.70
N LEU A 317 17.43 8.38 21.80
CA LEU A 317 17.96 9.48 22.62
C LEU A 317 19.29 9.10 23.29
N SER A 318 19.42 7.87 23.77
CA SER A 318 20.67 7.37 24.39
C SER A 318 21.80 7.23 23.35
N ALA A 319 21.50 6.77 22.13
CA ALA A 319 22.47 6.61 21.05
C ALA A 319 23.05 7.96 20.59
N LYS A 320 22.25 9.04 20.56
CA LYS A 320 22.73 10.38 20.23
C LYS A 320 23.81 10.89 21.20
N THR A 321 23.81 10.41 22.43
CA THR A 321 24.83 10.79 23.43
C THR A 321 26.16 10.07 23.20
N ALA A 322 26.13 8.92 22.48
CA ALA A 322 27.30 8.07 22.23
C ALA A 322 27.94 8.23 20.83
N ALA A 323 27.18 8.71 19.84
CA ALA A 323 27.63 8.77 18.44
C ALA A 323 28.13 10.17 18.07
N LYS A 324 29.44 10.38 18.06
CA LYS A 324 30.07 11.36 17.16
C LYS A 324 30.03 10.76 15.77
N GLY A 325 28.95 11.06 15.01
CA GLY A 325 28.80 10.61 13.62
C GLY A 325 29.91 11.17 12.73
N THR A 326 30.30 10.44 11.70
CA THR A 326 31.24 10.90 10.66
C THR A 326 30.71 12.19 10.03
N GLU A 327 31.55 13.23 9.97
CA GLU A 327 31.18 14.61 9.59
C GLU A 327 30.46 14.75 8.24
N GLU A 328 30.70 13.85 7.29
CA GLU A 328 30.06 13.86 5.95
C GLU A 328 28.56 13.59 5.94
N SER A 329 28.03 12.81 6.90
CA SER A 329 26.60 12.44 6.90
C SER A 329 25.68 13.49 7.52
N THR A 330 26.22 14.44 8.27
CA THR A 330 25.44 15.39 9.08
C THR A 330 24.86 16.57 8.30
N GLY A 331 25.50 17.02 7.23
CA GLY A 331 25.07 18.22 6.49
C GLY A 331 23.77 18.01 5.72
N MET A 332 23.70 17.03 4.82
CA MET A 332 22.52 16.74 4.00
C MET A 332 21.30 16.36 4.85
N SER A 333 21.50 15.53 5.87
CA SER A 333 20.45 15.10 6.79
C SER A 333 19.82 16.28 7.54
N ARG A 334 20.63 17.23 8.01
CA ARG A 334 20.15 18.45 8.68
C ARG A 334 19.35 19.34 7.73
N ILE A 335 19.83 19.51 6.50
CA ILE A 335 19.14 20.33 5.49
C ILE A 335 17.75 19.74 5.19
N ILE A 336 17.66 18.44 4.92
CA ILE A 336 16.38 17.77 4.63
C ILE A 336 15.42 17.90 5.81
N LEU A 337 15.89 17.69 7.04
CA LEU A 337 15.05 17.82 8.23
C LEU A 337 14.57 19.25 8.46
N LEU A 338 15.47 20.23 8.38
CA LEU A 338 15.11 21.64 8.55
C LEU A 338 14.12 22.08 7.47
N ALA A 339 14.37 21.71 6.21
CA ALA A 339 13.42 21.94 5.12
C ALA A 339 12.06 21.28 5.43
N GLY A 340 12.06 20.03 5.90
CA GLY A 340 10.83 19.31 6.29
C GLY A 340 10.07 20.03 7.40
N ILE A 341 10.73 20.52 8.43
CA ILE A 341 10.10 21.27 9.53
C ILE A 341 9.51 22.60 9.01
N VAL A 342 10.30 23.39 8.29
CA VAL A 342 9.86 24.69 7.75
C VAL A 342 8.65 24.51 6.81
N ILE A 343 8.74 23.57 5.87
CA ILE A 343 7.65 23.29 4.94
C ILE A 343 6.42 22.76 5.68
N SER A 344 6.57 21.98 6.75
CA SER A 344 5.44 21.52 7.57
C SER A 344 4.69 22.67 8.23
N PHE A 345 5.38 23.68 8.75
CA PHE A 345 4.74 24.87 9.31
C PHE A 345 4.06 25.73 8.23
N ILE A 346 4.69 25.91 7.08
CA ILE A 346 4.07 26.62 5.94
C ILE A 346 2.79 25.85 5.50
N THR A 347 2.90 24.55 5.34
CA THR A 347 1.77 23.68 4.99
C THR A 347 0.66 23.75 6.02
N GLY A 348 1.00 23.68 7.32
CA GLY A 348 0.05 23.80 8.41
C GLY A 348 -0.72 25.14 8.41
N PHE A 349 -0.02 26.23 8.09
CA PHE A 349 -0.65 27.56 7.97
C PHE A 349 -1.64 27.61 6.78
N VAL A 350 -1.24 27.08 5.62
CA VAL A 350 -2.10 27.00 4.43
C VAL A 350 -3.33 26.14 4.69
N ILE A 351 -3.13 24.93 5.25
CA ILE A 351 -4.22 23.97 5.55
C ILE A 351 -5.22 24.55 6.57
N SER A 352 -4.74 25.32 7.54
CA SER A 352 -5.58 25.90 8.60
C SER A 352 -6.37 27.13 8.15
N GLY A 353 -6.36 27.48 6.85
CA GLY A 353 -7.09 28.63 6.32
C GLY A 353 -6.68 29.96 6.95
N GLY A 354 -5.41 30.09 7.40
CA GLY A 354 -4.89 31.30 8.05
C GLY A 354 -5.16 31.37 9.56
N ASN A 355 -5.79 30.37 10.18
CA ASN A 355 -5.94 30.32 11.64
C ASN A 355 -4.59 29.95 12.28
N ILE A 356 -3.91 30.96 12.82
CA ILE A 356 -2.56 30.82 13.38
C ILE A 356 -2.53 29.82 14.55
N LEU A 357 -3.53 29.87 15.44
CA LEU A 357 -3.58 28.97 16.60
C LEU A 357 -3.73 27.51 16.15
N MET A 358 -4.66 27.24 15.22
CA MET A 358 -4.83 25.91 14.62
C MET A 358 -3.55 25.47 13.93
N ALA A 359 -2.94 26.33 13.10
CA ALA A 359 -1.70 26.03 12.38
C ALA A 359 -0.58 25.61 13.34
N LEU A 360 -0.33 26.39 14.39
CA LEU A 360 0.75 26.12 15.34
C LEU A 360 0.50 24.84 16.15
N LEU A 361 -0.67 24.74 16.81
CA LEU A 361 -0.96 23.62 17.69
C LEU A 361 -1.05 22.29 16.92
N THR A 362 -1.74 22.30 15.77
CA THR A 362 -1.93 21.06 15.00
C THR A 362 -0.63 20.64 14.31
N THR A 363 0.14 21.59 13.74
CA THR A 363 1.44 21.27 13.15
C THR A 363 2.40 20.73 14.18
N PHE A 364 2.45 21.34 15.36
CA PHE A 364 3.33 20.87 16.44
C PHE A 364 2.96 19.44 16.88
N LEU A 365 1.65 19.17 17.11
CA LEU A 365 1.17 17.82 17.42
C LEU A 365 1.49 16.84 16.29
N ALA A 366 1.24 17.22 15.03
CA ALA A 366 1.49 16.39 13.88
C ALA A 366 2.99 16.04 13.73
N LEU A 367 3.90 16.99 13.97
CA LEU A 367 5.34 16.77 13.97
C LEU A 367 5.77 15.79 15.07
N ILE A 368 5.22 15.92 16.28
CA ILE A 368 5.49 14.99 17.39
C ILE A 368 5.02 13.59 17.02
N LEU A 369 3.78 13.43 16.57
CA LEU A 369 3.22 12.14 16.20
C LEU A 369 3.98 11.51 15.03
N ALA A 370 4.28 12.31 14.00
CA ALA A 370 5.07 11.84 12.87
C ALA A 370 6.48 11.40 13.31
N MET A 371 7.17 12.18 14.16
CA MET A 371 8.49 11.79 14.68
C MET A 371 8.44 10.46 15.45
N LEU A 372 7.48 10.31 16.37
CA LEU A 372 7.34 9.08 17.16
C LEU A 372 7.09 7.87 16.26
N PHE A 373 6.14 7.99 15.33
CA PHE A 373 5.77 6.88 14.47
C PHE A 373 6.77 6.61 13.33
N VAL A 374 7.54 7.60 12.88
CA VAL A 374 8.66 7.42 11.95
C VAL A 374 9.73 6.53 12.56
N ILE A 375 10.11 6.78 13.83
CA ILE A 375 11.10 5.96 14.55
C ILE A 375 10.60 4.50 14.68
N VAL A 376 9.33 4.34 15.03
CA VAL A 376 8.70 3.01 15.15
C VAL A 376 8.58 2.32 13.81
N SER A 377 8.16 3.03 12.77
CA SER A 377 8.04 2.53 11.40
C SER A 377 9.38 1.98 10.90
N GLY A 378 10.46 2.76 11.04
CA GLY A 378 11.81 2.30 10.66
C GLY A 378 12.25 1.05 11.43
N ARG A 379 11.94 0.93 12.74
CA ARG A 379 12.25 -0.25 13.53
C ARG A 379 11.40 -1.46 13.12
N LEU A 380 10.10 -1.27 12.91
CA LEU A 380 9.21 -2.35 12.47
C LEU A 380 9.57 -2.85 11.08
N THR A 381 9.97 -1.97 10.17
CA THR A 381 10.51 -2.37 8.85
C THR A 381 11.68 -3.35 9.01
N GLY A 382 12.52 -3.14 10.02
CA GLY A 382 13.63 -4.04 10.35
C GLY A 382 13.21 -5.42 10.87
N THR A 383 11.98 -5.55 11.37
CA THR A 383 11.46 -6.82 11.91
C THR A 383 10.52 -7.55 10.97
N VAL A 384 9.59 -6.83 10.32
CA VAL A 384 8.50 -7.43 9.54
C VAL A 384 8.53 -7.06 8.05
N GLY A 385 9.41 -6.14 7.62
CA GLY A 385 9.45 -5.59 6.27
C GLY A 385 8.46 -4.43 6.07
N THR A 386 8.55 -3.76 4.92
CA THR A 386 7.64 -2.66 4.55
C THR A 386 6.25 -3.14 4.16
N SER A 387 6.14 -4.29 3.50
CA SER A 387 4.85 -4.86 3.08
C SER A 387 3.93 -5.22 4.25
N ASN A 388 4.50 -5.53 5.41
CA ASN A 388 3.75 -5.91 6.61
C ASN A 388 3.73 -4.81 7.69
N LEU A 389 4.14 -3.59 7.33
CA LEU A 389 4.18 -2.47 8.25
C LEU A 389 2.75 -2.06 8.66
N PRO A 390 2.43 -1.97 9.96
CA PRO A 390 1.09 -1.62 10.43
C PRO A 390 0.81 -0.11 10.33
N VAL A 391 0.98 0.46 9.12
CA VAL A 391 0.77 1.90 8.84
C VAL A 391 -0.63 2.33 9.22
N SER A 392 -1.64 1.50 8.92
CA SER A 392 -3.05 1.82 9.24
C SER A 392 -3.29 2.00 10.73
N GLY A 393 -2.68 1.18 11.60
CA GLY A 393 -2.81 1.31 13.06
C GLY A 393 -2.20 2.62 13.57
N MET A 394 -1.01 2.98 13.09
CA MET A 394 -0.33 4.24 13.44
C MET A 394 -1.13 5.46 12.92
N THR A 395 -1.70 5.35 11.73
CA THR A 395 -2.54 6.41 11.12
C THR A 395 -3.81 6.63 11.92
N ILE A 396 -4.52 5.55 12.30
CA ILE A 396 -5.74 5.63 13.12
C ILE A 396 -5.45 6.32 14.45
N ALA A 397 -4.38 5.88 15.14
CA ALA A 397 -3.98 6.48 16.41
C ALA A 397 -3.66 7.98 16.27
N SER A 398 -2.91 8.35 15.24
CA SER A 398 -2.58 9.75 14.96
C SER A 398 -3.82 10.57 14.66
N LEU A 399 -4.70 10.06 13.81
CA LEU A 399 -5.90 10.79 13.40
C LEU A 399 -6.88 10.98 14.56
N VAL A 400 -7.06 9.96 15.41
CA VAL A 400 -7.88 10.07 16.62
C VAL A 400 -7.34 11.17 17.54
N LEU A 401 -6.03 11.23 17.78
CA LEU A 401 -5.43 12.27 18.63
C LEU A 401 -5.58 13.67 18.03
N VAL A 402 -5.39 13.83 16.73
CA VAL A 402 -5.62 15.11 16.04
C VAL A 402 -7.11 15.49 16.09
N THR A 403 -8.02 14.52 15.90
CA THR A 403 -9.47 14.77 15.99
C THR A 403 -9.88 15.23 17.39
N LEU A 404 -9.34 14.61 18.44
CA LEU A 404 -9.60 15.04 19.82
C LEU A 404 -9.12 16.47 20.08
N LEU A 405 -7.98 16.87 19.51
CA LEU A 405 -7.52 18.25 19.56
C LEU A 405 -8.54 19.20 18.90
N PHE A 406 -9.02 18.85 17.69
CA PHE A 406 -9.99 19.66 16.96
C PHE A 406 -11.31 19.82 17.74
N VAL A 407 -11.83 18.74 18.31
CA VAL A 407 -13.03 18.76 19.14
C VAL A 407 -12.81 19.60 20.40
N GLY A 408 -11.66 19.44 21.07
CA GLY A 408 -11.31 20.18 22.28
C GLY A 408 -11.25 21.71 22.10
N PHE A 409 -10.85 22.16 20.90
CA PHE A 409 -10.83 23.59 20.54
C PHE A 409 -12.08 24.06 19.79
N GLY A 410 -13.09 23.19 19.59
CA GLY A 410 -14.32 23.53 18.88
C GLY A 410 -14.14 23.73 17.36
N TRP A 411 -13.05 23.22 16.77
CA TRP A 411 -12.79 23.29 15.33
C TRP A 411 -13.55 22.19 14.59
N VAL A 412 -14.88 22.29 14.58
CA VAL A 412 -15.79 21.22 14.09
C VAL A 412 -16.59 21.64 12.85
N THR A 413 -16.09 22.60 12.07
CA THR A 413 -16.71 22.98 10.80
C THR A 413 -16.31 22.05 9.66
N PRO A 414 -17.06 21.99 8.53
CA PRO A 414 -16.70 21.19 7.37
C PRO A 414 -15.28 21.51 6.82
N GLU A 415 -14.90 22.79 6.81
CA GLU A 415 -13.57 23.24 6.37
C GLU A 415 -12.49 22.70 7.31
N ASN A 416 -12.75 22.71 8.62
CA ASN A 416 -11.82 22.19 9.61
C ASN A 416 -11.68 20.66 9.50
N ASN A 417 -12.74 19.93 9.12
CA ASN A 417 -12.66 18.49 8.83
C ASN A 417 -11.70 18.19 7.68
N LYS A 418 -11.74 19.01 6.63
CA LYS A 418 -10.75 18.94 5.55
C LYS A 418 -9.35 19.14 6.08
N SER A 419 -9.13 20.18 6.89
CA SER A 419 -7.83 20.49 7.49
C SER A 419 -7.30 19.33 8.34
N LEU A 420 -8.16 18.74 9.17
CA LEU A 420 -7.85 17.59 10.01
C LEU A 420 -7.36 16.39 9.18
N LEU A 421 -8.06 16.03 8.12
CA LEU A 421 -7.66 14.94 7.21
C LEU A 421 -6.35 15.25 6.49
N LEU A 422 -6.11 16.49 6.09
CA LEU A 422 -4.85 16.91 5.47
C LEU A 422 -3.67 16.78 6.46
N PHE A 423 -3.84 17.13 7.73
CA PHE A 423 -2.83 16.85 8.76
C PHE A 423 -2.59 15.34 8.94
N GLY A 424 -3.65 14.53 8.89
CA GLY A 424 -3.54 13.07 8.88
C GLY A 424 -2.74 12.55 7.67
N ALA A 425 -2.99 13.10 6.49
CA ALA A 425 -2.26 12.74 5.27
C ALA A 425 -0.75 13.09 5.36
N PHE A 426 -0.40 14.21 5.97
CA PHE A 426 0.99 14.57 6.28
C PHE A 426 1.64 13.51 7.19
N ILE A 427 0.99 13.17 8.31
CA ILE A 427 1.55 12.23 9.29
C ILE A 427 1.76 10.85 8.66
N VAL A 428 0.75 10.32 7.96
CA VAL A 428 0.85 8.98 7.37
C VAL A 428 1.88 8.91 6.26
N THR A 429 2.05 9.98 5.48
CA THR A 429 3.11 10.05 4.46
C THR A 429 4.49 10.00 5.10
N ALA A 430 4.72 10.71 6.20
CA ALA A 430 5.98 10.65 6.94
C ALA A 430 6.25 9.25 7.51
N ILE A 431 5.22 8.59 8.07
CA ILE A 431 5.31 7.22 8.59
C ILE A 431 5.69 6.22 7.49
N ALA A 432 5.02 6.29 6.35
CA ALA A 432 5.30 5.42 5.20
C ALA A 432 6.73 5.64 4.70
N MET A 433 7.15 6.89 4.55
CA MET A 433 8.50 7.24 4.07
C MET A 433 9.61 6.66 4.94
N ALA A 434 9.39 6.51 6.25
CA ALA A 434 10.38 5.88 7.13
C ALA A 434 10.62 4.40 6.76
N GLY A 435 9.57 3.67 6.39
CA GLY A 435 9.68 2.29 5.93
C GLY A 435 10.51 2.19 4.65
N GLY A 436 10.12 2.89 3.60
CA GLY A 436 10.83 2.88 2.32
C GLY A 436 12.27 3.39 2.41
N TYR A 437 12.51 4.43 3.23
CA TYR A 437 13.85 4.95 3.46
C TYR A 437 14.76 3.91 4.14
N THR A 438 14.34 3.36 5.28
CA THR A 438 15.16 2.41 6.05
C THR A 438 15.42 1.12 5.28
N GLN A 439 14.42 0.63 4.54
CA GLN A 439 14.57 -0.52 3.65
C GLN A 439 15.64 -0.26 2.58
N SER A 440 15.53 0.84 1.84
CA SER A 440 16.46 1.15 0.73
C SER A 440 17.86 1.45 1.23
N GLN A 441 18.00 2.12 2.38
CA GLN A 441 19.29 2.39 3.02
C GLN A 441 19.96 1.11 3.54
N LYS A 442 19.17 0.15 4.04
CA LYS A 442 19.74 -1.15 4.45
C LYS A 442 20.29 -1.91 3.26
N VAL A 443 19.62 -1.89 2.11
CA VAL A 443 20.16 -2.44 0.85
C VAL A 443 21.47 -1.76 0.49
N SER A 444 21.52 -0.42 0.54
CA SER A 444 22.77 0.35 0.27
C SER A 444 23.90 -0.03 1.23
N MET A 445 23.61 -0.17 2.51
CA MET A 445 24.59 -0.62 3.51
C MET A 445 25.15 -2.01 3.17
N LEU A 446 24.26 -2.96 2.85
CA LEU A 446 24.63 -4.34 2.53
C LEU A 446 25.49 -4.44 1.27
N LEU A 447 25.20 -3.62 0.27
CA LEU A 447 25.90 -3.59 -1.01
C LEU A 447 27.14 -2.69 -1.04
N GLY A 448 27.27 -1.74 -0.10
CA GLY A 448 28.40 -0.78 -0.05
C GLY A 448 28.12 0.50 -0.81
N GLY A 449 26.86 0.86 -1.06
CA GLY A 449 26.47 2.11 -1.69
C GLY A 449 26.54 3.32 -0.75
N SER A 450 26.63 4.52 -1.31
CA SER A 450 26.66 5.77 -0.56
C SER A 450 25.28 6.09 0.07
N ARG A 451 25.28 6.34 1.39
CA ARG A 451 24.10 6.77 2.14
C ARG A 451 23.52 8.08 1.58
N ASN A 452 24.39 9.07 1.33
CA ASN A 452 23.97 10.39 0.86
C ASN A 452 23.37 10.32 -0.55
N GLU A 453 23.96 9.50 -1.40
CA GLU A 453 23.48 9.30 -2.76
C GLU A 453 22.10 8.65 -2.74
N MET A 454 21.91 7.56 -2.00
CA MET A 454 20.60 6.91 -1.85
C MET A 454 19.56 7.86 -1.26
N SER A 455 19.90 8.62 -0.21
CA SER A 455 18.99 9.63 0.37
C SER A 455 18.56 10.68 -0.66
N LYS A 456 19.49 11.19 -1.48
CA LYS A 456 19.20 12.15 -2.55
C LYS A 456 18.27 11.57 -3.61
N TYR A 457 18.62 10.41 -4.16
CA TYR A 457 17.87 9.78 -5.25
C TYR A 457 16.47 9.35 -4.81
N LEU A 458 16.35 8.74 -3.61
CA LEU A 458 15.07 8.36 -3.03
C LEU A 458 14.19 9.58 -2.75
N THR A 459 14.75 10.66 -2.18
CA THR A 459 13.97 11.88 -1.89
C THR A 459 13.44 12.51 -3.18
N ILE A 460 14.27 12.64 -4.23
CA ILE A 460 13.83 13.16 -5.53
C ILE A 460 12.70 12.29 -6.11
N ALA A 461 12.89 10.98 -6.10
CA ALA A 461 11.89 10.03 -6.59
C ALA A 461 10.57 10.12 -5.81
N SER A 462 10.66 10.27 -4.48
CA SER A 462 9.47 10.42 -3.63
C SER A 462 8.74 11.74 -3.87
N LEU A 463 9.45 12.84 -4.09
CA LEU A 463 8.82 14.12 -4.46
C LEU A 463 8.10 14.05 -5.81
N VAL A 464 8.70 13.38 -6.80
CA VAL A 464 8.01 13.06 -8.07
C VAL A 464 6.81 12.14 -7.83
N GLY A 465 6.95 11.17 -6.93
CA GLY A 465 5.86 10.31 -6.48
C GLY A 465 4.68 11.09 -5.89
N VAL A 466 4.93 12.13 -5.08
CA VAL A 466 3.86 13.03 -4.56
C VAL A 466 3.05 13.62 -5.70
N VAL A 467 3.73 14.23 -6.69
CA VAL A 467 3.06 14.82 -7.87
C VAL A 467 2.20 13.78 -8.59
N THR A 468 2.76 12.59 -8.79
CA THR A 468 2.07 11.49 -9.48
C THR A 468 0.84 11.00 -8.73
N VAL A 469 0.97 10.76 -7.42
CA VAL A 469 -0.13 10.24 -6.59
C VAL A 469 -1.24 11.25 -6.44
N VAL A 470 -0.91 12.51 -6.14
CA VAL A 470 -1.91 13.59 -6.04
C VAL A 470 -2.61 13.78 -7.37
N GLY A 471 -1.86 13.79 -8.48
CA GLY A 471 -2.44 13.83 -9.84
C GLY A 471 -3.37 12.64 -10.10
N THR A 472 -2.97 11.44 -9.71
CA THR A 472 -3.81 10.23 -9.86
C THR A 472 -5.10 10.32 -9.04
N ILE A 473 -5.03 10.75 -7.78
CA ILE A 473 -6.23 10.93 -6.93
C ILE A 473 -7.17 11.98 -7.53
N MET A 474 -6.64 13.09 -8.01
CA MET A 474 -7.47 14.14 -8.62
C MET A 474 -8.09 13.71 -9.94
N LEU A 475 -7.35 13.00 -10.78
CA LEU A 475 -7.88 12.44 -12.03
C LEU A 475 -8.99 11.42 -11.79
N LEU A 476 -8.93 10.71 -10.68
CA LEU A 476 -9.92 9.71 -10.30
C LEU A 476 -11.02 10.26 -9.38
N ALA A 477 -11.00 11.55 -9.00
CA ALA A 477 -11.83 12.11 -7.93
C ALA A 477 -13.32 11.75 -8.08
N ASP A 478 -13.90 11.90 -9.27
CA ASP A 478 -15.30 11.57 -9.53
C ASP A 478 -15.59 10.08 -9.41
N GLN A 479 -14.61 9.22 -9.71
CA GLN A 479 -14.73 7.76 -9.60
C GLN A 479 -14.58 7.27 -8.15
N LEU A 480 -13.86 8.04 -7.32
CA LEU A 480 -13.61 7.68 -5.91
C LEU A 480 -14.83 7.92 -5.02
N VAL A 481 -15.75 8.78 -5.42
CA VAL A 481 -16.98 9.13 -4.66
C VAL A 481 -18.22 8.37 -5.10
N LEU A 482 -18.11 7.50 -6.11
CA LEU A 482 -19.23 6.67 -6.57
C LEU A 482 -19.73 5.74 -5.47
N THR A 483 -21.03 5.54 -5.41
CA THR A 483 -21.72 4.74 -4.38
C THR A 483 -22.60 3.66 -5.02
N GLY A 484 -22.99 2.67 -4.22
CA GLY A 484 -23.89 1.62 -4.67
C GLY A 484 -23.28 0.63 -5.66
N ALA A 485 -23.95 0.35 -6.76
CA ALA A 485 -23.49 -0.60 -7.79
C ALA A 485 -22.32 -0.07 -8.64
N ASP A 486 -22.13 1.25 -8.67
CA ASP A 486 -21.12 1.91 -9.52
C ASP A 486 -19.77 2.06 -8.84
N VAL A 487 -19.60 1.55 -7.61
CA VAL A 487 -18.34 1.63 -6.86
C VAL A 487 -17.23 0.89 -7.59
N GLN A 488 -16.24 1.63 -8.08
CA GLN A 488 -15.06 1.06 -8.73
C GLN A 488 -13.87 0.92 -7.77
N PHE A 489 -13.79 1.77 -6.74
CA PHE A 489 -12.72 1.81 -5.75
C PHE A 489 -13.29 1.64 -4.35
N ALA A 490 -12.87 0.59 -3.65
CA ALA A 490 -13.38 0.27 -2.32
C ALA A 490 -12.88 1.25 -1.24
N LEU A 491 -11.67 1.81 -1.40
CA LEU A 491 -11.05 2.79 -0.50
C LEU A 491 -11.15 2.43 1.00
N PRO A 492 -10.82 1.20 1.43
CA PRO A 492 -11.17 0.75 2.78
C PRO A 492 -10.56 1.64 3.87
N GLN A 493 -9.29 2.04 3.75
CA GLN A 493 -8.62 2.89 4.73
C GLN A 493 -9.15 4.32 4.70
N ALA A 494 -9.29 4.92 3.52
CA ALA A 494 -9.80 6.29 3.39
C ALA A 494 -11.25 6.41 3.88
N ASN A 495 -12.09 5.40 3.60
CA ASN A 495 -13.44 5.35 4.15
C ASN A 495 -13.47 5.24 5.67
N LEU A 496 -12.56 4.45 6.26
CA LEU A 496 -12.43 4.38 7.71
C LEU A 496 -12.03 5.74 8.28
N MET A 497 -11.05 6.43 7.66
CA MET A 497 -10.60 7.75 8.12
C MET A 497 -11.71 8.79 8.01
N ALA A 498 -12.44 8.83 6.90
CA ALA A 498 -13.61 9.68 6.72
C ALA A 498 -14.69 9.41 7.78
N THR A 499 -15.02 8.14 7.98
CA THR A 499 -16.02 7.70 8.96
C THR A 499 -15.63 8.10 10.39
N LEU A 500 -14.35 7.90 10.77
CA LEU A 500 -13.87 8.27 12.10
C LEU A 500 -13.95 9.76 12.36
N THR A 501 -13.43 10.57 11.44
CA THR A 501 -13.39 12.02 11.62
C THR A 501 -14.79 12.62 11.62
N GLU A 502 -15.61 12.26 10.64
CA GLU A 502 -16.98 12.74 10.55
C GLU A 502 -17.81 12.31 11.77
N GLY A 503 -17.61 11.09 12.22
CA GLY A 503 -18.36 10.54 13.33
C GLY A 503 -18.01 11.13 14.68
N ILE A 504 -16.74 11.37 14.94
CA ILE A 504 -16.31 12.02 16.20
C ILE A 504 -16.80 13.47 16.22
N ILE A 505 -16.80 14.15 15.07
CA ILE A 505 -17.15 15.57 14.96
C ILE A 505 -18.66 15.80 14.91
N SER A 506 -19.40 15.06 14.07
CA SER A 506 -20.84 15.28 13.86
C SER A 506 -21.74 14.60 14.89
N GLY A 507 -21.24 13.55 15.54
CA GLY A 507 -22.04 12.69 16.43
C GLY A 507 -23.15 11.88 15.72
N ARG A 508 -23.24 11.94 14.38
CA ARG A 508 -24.34 11.37 13.58
C ARG A 508 -24.03 10.01 12.94
N LEU A 509 -23.10 9.26 13.50
CA LEU A 509 -22.79 7.92 13.00
C LEU A 509 -23.80 6.86 13.46
N PRO A 510 -23.96 5.77 12.71
CA PRO A 510 -24.71 4.60 13.16
C PRO A 510 -23.89 3.83 14.22
N TRP A 511 -23.73 4.44 15.39
CA TRP A 511 -22.91 3.94 16.48
C TRP A 511 -23.22 2.49 16.85
N GLY A 512 -24.48 2.05 16.76
CA GLY A 512 -24.87 0.67 17.01
C GLY A 512 -24.10 -0.32 16.12
N MET A 513 -23.97 -0.02 14.82
CA MET A 513 -23.24 -0.88 13.87
C MET A 513 -21.74 -0.85 14.08
N ILE A 514 -21.20 0.35 14.38
CA ILE A 514 -19.77 0.53 14.67
C ILE A 514 -19.41 -0.24 15.94
N ILE A 515 -20.24 -0.15 17.00
CA ILE A 515 -20.03 -0.88 18.26
C ILE A 515 -20.08 -2.40 18.02
N VAL A 516 -21.04 -2.89 17.24
CA VAL A 516 -21.06 -4.31 16.84
C VAL A 516 -19.76 -4.71 16.17
N GLY A 517 -19.26 -3.90 15.23
CA GLY A 517 -17.96 -4.11 14.59
C GLY A 517 -16.80 -4.08 15.58
N ILE A 518 -16.76 -3.14 16.52
CA ILE A 518 -15.72 -3.06 17.57
C ILE A 518 -15.72 -4.34 18.42
N VAL A 519 -16.89 -4.78 18.85
CA VAL A 519 -17.04 -6.01 19.64
C VAL A 519 -16.53 -7.22 18.85
N MET A 520 -16.92 -7.36 17.58
CA MET A 520 -16.41 -8.42 16.69
C MET A 520 -14.88 -8.37 16.58
N GLY A 521 -14.30 -7.19 16.38
CA GLY A 521 -12.85 -7.04 16.29
C GLY A 521 -12.11 -7.38 17.57
N ILE A 522 -12.68 -7.06 18.74
CA ILE A 522 -12.15 -7.50 20.04
C ILE A 522 -12.19 -9.03 20.15
N PHE A 523 -13.29 -9.69 19.72
CA PHE A 523 -13.35 -11.15 19.70
C PHE A 523 -12.31 -11.76 18.75
N PHE A 524 -12.12 -11.20 17.55
CA PHE A 524 -11.06 -11.66 16.64
C PHE A 524 -9.68 -11.54 17.28
N TYR A 525 -9.43 -10.47 18.02
CA TYR A 525 -8.19 -10.29 18.77
C TYR A 525 -8.00 -11.34 19.84
N LEU A 526 -9.04 -11.63 20.63
CA LEU A 526 -8.99 -12.67 21.67
C LEU A 526 -8.77 -14.07 21.08
N LEU A 527 -9.30 -14.32 19.86
CA LEU A 527 -9.05 -15.55 19.10
C LEU A 527 -7.68 -15.56 18.40
N LYS A 528 -6.83 -14.55 18.62
CA LYS A 528 -5.50 -14.39 18.01
C LYS A 528 -5.52 -14.32 16.47
N LEU A 529 -6.64 -13.90 15.88
CA LEU A 529 -6.76 -13.66 14.45
C LEU A 529 -6.12 -12.30 14.08
N PRO A 530 -5.61 -12.15 12.86
CA PRO A 530 -5.10 -10.87 12.36
C PRO A 530 -6.26 -9.90 12.07
N VAL A 531 -6.70 -9.16 13.10
CA VAL A 531 -7.93 -8.35 13.10
C VAL A 531 -8.04 -7.45 11.88
N MET A 532 -6.96 -6.72 11.52
CA MET A 532 -6.97 -5.81 10.37
C MET A 532 -7.17 -6.55 9.05
N THR A 533 -6.55 -7.72 8.87
CA THR A 533 -6.67 -8.52 7.64
C THR A 533 -8.10 -9.04 7.47
N VAL A 534 -8.69 -9.57 8.55
CA VAL A 534 -10.09 -10.02 8.55
C VAL A 534 -11.04 -8.84 8.33
N ALA A 535 -10.77 -7.70 8.97
CA ALA A 535 -11.57 -6.48 8.83
C ALA A 535 -11.58 -5.92 7.40
N ILE A 536 -10.41 -5.87 6.75
CA ILE A 536 -10.29 -5.46 5.35
C ILE A 536 -11.11 -6.41 4.47
N GLY A 537 -11.01 -7.72 4.71
CA GLY A 537 -11.80 -8.72 4.00
C GLY A 537 -13.30 -8.57 4.21
N PHE A 538 -13.75 -8.28 5.43
CA PHE A 538 -15.15 -8.01 5.73
C PHE A 538 -15.67 -6.75 5.03
N TYR A 539 -14.85 -5.72 4.92
CA TYR A 539 -15.18 -4.44 4.31
C TYR A 539 -15.16 -4.48 2.77
N LEU A 540 -14.18 -5.18 2.18
CA LEU A 540 -14.02 -5.27 0.73
C LEU A 540 -15.18 -6.04 0.08
N PRO A 541 -15.53 -5.70 -1.17
CA PRO A 541 -16.41 -6.57 -1.97
C PRO A 541 -15.86 -8.00 -2.04
N ILE A 542 -16.72 -8.98 -1.87
CA ILE A 542 -16.32 -10.40 -1.97
C ILE A 542 -15.70 -10.72 -3.33
N ALA A 543 -16.10 -10.02 -4.38
CA ALA A 543 -15.52 -10.12 -5.71
C ALA A 543 -14.00 -9.92 -5.71
N THR A 544 -13.52 -8.94 -4.94
CA THR A 544 -12.09 -8.61 -4.81
C THR A 544 -11.34 -9.67 -4.01
N THR A 545 -11.86 -10.09 -2.87
CA THR A 545 -11.17 -11.05 -1.98
C THR A 545 -11.15 -12.46 -2.54
N SER A 546 -12.15 -12.83 -3.32
CA SER A 546 -12.23 -14.14 -3.99
C SER A 546 -11.07 -14.33 -4.97
N ILE A 547 -10.79 -13.38 -5.84
CA ILE A 547 -9.70 -13.49 -6.82
C ILE A 547 -8.31 -13.39 -6.15
N ILE A 548 -8.18 -12.61 -5.06
CA ILE A 548 -6.97 -12.57 -4.24
C ILE A 548 -6.67 -13.97 -3.67
N LEU A 549 -7.69 -14.67 -3.15
CA LEU A 549 -7.54 -16.05 -2.69
C LEU A 549 -7.13 -16.99 -3.83
N VAL A 550 -7.73 -16.85 -5.03
CA VAL A 550 -7.35 -17.64 -6.21
C VAL A 550 -5.87 -17.44 -6.54
N GLY A 551 -5.35 -16.21 -6.51
CA GLY A 551 -3.93 -15.92 -6.71
C GLY A 551 -3.03 -16.63 -5.71
N ALA A 552 -3.41 -16.66 -4.43
CA ALA A 552 -2.69 -17.38 -3.38
C ALA A 552 -2.76 -18.91 -3.56
N LEU A 553 -3.91 -19.44 -4.03
CA LEU A 553 -4.05 -20.87 -4.37
C LEU A 553 -3.15 -21.24 -5.55
N VAL A 554 -3.05 -20.40 -6.57
CA VAL A 554 -2.10 -20.59 -7.68
C VAL A 554 -0.66 -20.67 -7.15
N ARG A 555 -0.24 -19.75 -6.25
CA ARG A 555 1.08 -19.82 -5.61
C ARG A 555 1.27 -21.16 -4.89
N LYS A 556 0.34 -21.54 -4.02
CA LYS A 556 0.42 -22.82 -3.29
C LYS A 556 0.51 -24.02 -4.23
N PHE A 557 -0.27 -24.02 -5.31
CA PHE A 557 -0.22 -25.07 -6.33
C PHE A 557 1.17 -25.15 -7.00
N ILE A 558 1.74 -24.01 -7.39
CA ILE A 558 3.08 -23.95 -8.00
C ILE A 558 4.15 -24.44 -7.01
N ASP A 559 4.08 -24.02 -5.73
CA ASP A 559 5.00 -24.50 -4.69
C ASP A 559 4.96 -26.04 -4.54
N MET A 560 3.76 -26.64 -4.61
CA MET A 560 3.59 -28.09 -4.55
C MET A 560 4.16 -28.85 -5.77
N THR A 561 4.32 -28.19 -6.90
CA THR A 561 4.91 -28.76 -8.13
C THR A 561 6.42 -28.68 -8.17
N ALA A 562 7.05 -28.06 -7.17
CA ALA A 562 8.51 -27.91 -7.11
C ALA A 562 9.20 -29.25 -6.84
N LYS A 563 10.28 -29.53 -7.59
CA LYS A 563 11.04 -30.78 -7.51
C LYS A 563 12.17 -30.75 -6.47
N SER A 564 12.58 -29.56 -6.05
CA SER A 564 13.62 -29.30 -5.05
C SER A 564 13.40 -27.92 -4.42
N GLU A 565 14.07 -27.63 -3.27
CA GLU A 565 14.02 -26.30 -2.65
C GLU A 565 14.53 -25.21 -3.62
N ALA A 566 15.60 -25.47 -4.37
CA ALA A 566 16.11 -24.52 -5.38
C ALA A 566 15.10 -24.26 -6.52
N ASP A 567 14.35 -25.29 -6.94
CA ASP A 567 13.27 -25.15 -7.93
C ASP A 567 12.10 -24.34 -7.37
N LYS A 568 11.76 -24.55 -6.10
CA LYS A 568 10.72 -23.80 -5.38
C LYS A 568 11.09 -22.32 -5.26
N ASP A 569 12.31 -22.01 -4.84
CA ASP A 569 12.82 -20.64 -4.74
C ASP A 569 12.81 -19.92 -6.10
N ALA A 570 13.25 -20.61 -7.16
CA ALA A 570 13.21 -20.08 -8.52
C ALA A 570 11.78 -19.79 -9.00
N LYS A 571 10.85 -20.75 -8.81
CA LYS A 571 9.43 -20.58 -9.15
C LYS A 571 8.77 -19.45 -8.35
N LEU A 572 9.10 -19.33 -7.06
CA LEU A 572 8.61 -18.25 -6.22
C LEU A 572 9.10 -16.88 -6.70
N ALA A 573 10.41 -16.72 -6.95
CA ALA A 573 11.00 -15.48 -7.42
C ALA A 573 10.44 -15.05 -8.79
N ASN A 574 10.36 -15.99 -9.74
CA ASN A 574 9.79 -15.74 -11.06
C ASN A 574 8.28 -15.49 -11.00
N GLY A 575 7.56 -16.15 -10.10
CA GLY A 575 6.15 -15.94 -9.86
C GLY A 575 5.84 -14.57 -9.26
N ILE A 576 6.64 -14.10 -8.30
CA ILE A 576 6.56 -12.73 -7.77
C ILE A 576 6.82 -11.72 -8.89
N SER A 577 7.81 -11.97 -9.76
CA SER A 577 8.11 -11.09 -10.89
C SER A 577 6.97 -11.03 -11.91
N LEU A 578 6.40 -12.20 -12.28
CA LEU A 578 5.21 -12.26 -13.15
C LEU A 578 4.03 -11.50 -12.54
N SER A 579 3.77 -11.72 -11.25
CA SER A 579 2.66 -11.10 -10.51
C SER A 579 2.84 -9.59 -10.39
N ALA A 580 4.04 -9.10 -10.12
CA ALA A 580 4.35 -7.67 -10.15
C ALA A 580 4.09 -7.05 -11.54
N GLY A 581 4.42 -7.79 -12.60
CA GLY A 581 4.07 -7.42 -13.97
C GLY A 581 2.56 -7.35 -14.18
N LEU A 582 1.79 -8.35 -13.74
CA LEU A 582 0.33 -8.36 -13.80
C LEU A 582 -0.26 -7.13 -13.10
N VAL A 583 0.23 -6.79 -11.91
CA VAL A 583 -0.22 -5.62 -11.14
C VAL A 583 0.11 -4.33 -11.89
N ALA A 584 1.34 -4.15 -12.33
CA ALA A 584 1.77 -2.93 -13.01
C ALA A 584 1.05 -2.73 -14.35
N GLY A 585 0.98 -3.77 -15.19
CA GLY A 585 0.32 -3.71 -16.49
C GLY A 585 -1.17 -3.39 -16.38
N SER A 586 -1.88 -4.10 -15.49
CA SER A 586 -3.31 -3.83 -15.25
C SER A 586 -3.56 -2.45 -14.68
N SER A 587 -2.75 -2.01 -13.69
CA SER A 587 -2.95 -0.71 -13.04
C SER A 587 -2.72 0.45 -14.01
N ILE A 588 -1.67 0.38 -14.82
CA ILE A 588 -1.33 1.45 -15.76
C ILE A 588 -2.37 1.52 -16.89
N ILE A 589 -2.72 0.39 -17.50
CA ILE A 589 -3.74 0.38 -18.55
C ILE A 589 -5.11 0.79 -17.99
N GLY A 590 -5.46 0.35 -16.77
CA GLY A 590 -6.68 0.78 -16.10
C GLY A 590 -6.72 2.28 -15.85
N LEU A 591 -5.64 2.86 -15.34
CA LEU A 591 -5.52 4.30 -15.11
C LEU A 591 -5.61 5.09 -16.41
N VAL A 592 -4.87 4.67 -17.46
CA VAL A 592 -4.93 5.31 -18.79
C VAL A 592 -6.34 5.25 -19.35
N GLY A 593 -7.03 4.11 -19.22
CA GLY A 593 -8.41 3.96 -19.67
C GLY A 593 -9.35 4.95 -19.00
N ILE A 594 -9.25 5.11 -17.67
CA ILE A 594 -10.08 6.09 -16.94
C ILE A 594 -9.74 7.53 -17.35
N ILE A 595 -8.45 7.86 -17.48
CA ILE A 595 -8.03 9.20 -17.95
C ILE A 595 -8.67 9.52 -19.32
N LEU A 596 -8.63 8.58 -20.25
CA LEU A 596 -9.22 8.77 -21.58
C LEU A 596 -10.75 8.89 -21.55
N GLN A 597 -11.42 8.24 -20.61
CA GLN A 597 -12.86 8.43 -20.38
C GLN A 597 -13.18 9.79 -19.77
N VAL A 598 -12.46 10.18 -18.71
CA VAL A 598 -12.67 11.48 -18.03
C VAL A 598 -12.38 12.66 -18.96
N THR A 599 -11.37 12.54 -19.84
CA THR A 599 -11.05 13.56 -20.84
C THR A 599 -11.98 13.55 -22.06
N GLY A 600 -12.93 12.62 -22.12
CA GLY A 600 -13.90 12.50 -23.23
C GLY A 600 -13.33 11.93 -24.52
N VAL A 601 -12.07 11.46 -24.52
CA VAL A 601 -11.44 10.81 -25.70
C VAL A 601 -12.12 9.47 -26.01
N ILE A 602 -12.51 8.74 -24.95
CA ILE A 602 -13.25 7.48 -25.08
C ILE A 602 -14.58 7.62 -24.34
N LYS A 603 -15.67 7.19 -24.98
CA LYS A 603 -16.98 7.14 -24.33
C LYS A 603 -17.16 5.79 -23.64
N PRO A 604 -17.76 5.75 -22.42
CA PRO A 604 -18.19 4.50 -21.81
C PRO A 604 -19.06 3.71 -22.78
N SER A 605 -18.81 2.42 -22.95
CA SER A 605 -19.62 1.55 -23.78
C SER A 605 -20.38 0.57 -22.90
N GLU A 606 -21.67 0.35 -23.19
CA GLU A 606 -22.44 -0.71 -22.55
C GLU A 606 -21.99 -2.07 -23.09
N ILE A 607 -21.83 -3.02 -22.18
CA ILE A 607 -21.52 -4.41 -22.52
C ILE A 607 -22.86 -5.12 -22.70
N THR A 608 -23.10 -5.68 -23.89
CA THR A 608 -24.37 -6.34 -24.23
C THR A 608 -24.17 -7.76 -24.78
N GLY A 609 -25.22 -8.53 -24.82
CA GLY A 609 -25.21 -9.88 -25.36
C GLY A 609 -24.34 -10.86 -24.56
N PHE A 610 -23.69 -11.80 -25.25
CA PHE A 610 -22.86 -12.83 -24.63
C PHE A 610 -21.70 -12.24 -23.82
N ALA A 611 -21.14 -11.11 -24.26
CA ALA A 611 -20.03 -10.44 -23.58
C ALA A 611 -20.41 -9.91 -22.19
N ALA A 612 -21.68 -9.68 -21.88
CA ALA A 612 -22.19 -9.25 -20.58
C ALA A 612 -22.46 -10.40 -19.60
N THR A 613 -22.37 -11.64 -20.03
CA THR A 613 -22.74 -12.80 -19.22
C THR A 613 -21.62 -13.26 -18.27
N ASN A 614 -22.00 -14.01 -17.22
CA ASN A 614 -21.05 -14.71 -16.36
C ASN A 614 -20.17 -15.70 -17.14
N TYR A 615 -20.69 -16.29 -18.24
CA TYR A 615 -19.92 -17.23 -19.07
C TYR A 615 -18.68 -16.57 -19.67
N MET A 616 -18.78 -15.31 -20.10
CA MET A 616 -17.64 -14.55 -20.60
C MET A 616 -16.60 -14.32 -19.52
N ALA A 617 -17.04 -13.96 -18.31
CA ALA A 617 -16.13 -13.79 -17.17
C ALA A 617 -15.43 -15.13 -16.80
N TRP A 618 -16.12 -16.26 -16.86
CA TRP A 618 -15.52 -17.59 -16.67
C TRP A 618 -14.47 -17.91 -17.74
N ILE A 619 -14.72 -17.55 -19.00
CA ILE A 619 -13.76 -17.75 -20.11
C ILE A 619 -12.50 -16.94 -19.84
N ILE A 620 -12.62 -15.65 -19.45
CA ILE A 620 -11.46 -14.81 -19.13
C ILE A 620 -10.69 -15.38 -17.93
N MET A 621 -11.40 -15.87 -16.91
CA MET A 621 -10.79 -16.51 -15.75
C MET A 621 -9.96 -17.73 -16.15
N LEU A 622 -10.52 -18.60 -16.99
CA LEU A 622 -9.83 -19.78 -17.46
C LEU A 622 -8.58 -19.42 -18.28
N ILE A 623 -8.71 -18.47 -19.19
CA ILE A 623 -7.57 -17.96 -19.99
C ILE A 623 -6.46 -17.43 -19.06
N LEU A 624 -6.83 -16.59 -18.09
CA LEU A 624 -5.88 -16.00 -17.13
C LEU A 624 -5.15 -17.10 -16.34
N LEU A 625 -5.89 -18.06 -15.80
CA LEU A 625 -5.31 -19.15 -15.00
C LEU A 625 -4.42 -20.07 -15.85
N VAL A 626 -4.85 -20.46 -17.04
CA VAL A 626 -4.05 -21.30 -17.94
C VAL A 626 -2.74 -20.60 -18.32
N LEU A 627 -2.79 -19.31 -18.64
CA LEU A 627 -1.60 -18.54 -18.97
C LEU A 627 -0.65 -18.45 -17.76
N VAL A 628 -1.15 -18.02 -16.61
CA VAL A 628 -0.32 -17.80 -15.41
C VAL A 628 0.28 -19.13 -14.92
N ILE A 629 -0.54 -20.16 -14.75
CA ILE A 629 -0.08 -21.48 -14.28
C ILE A 629 0.86 -22.12 -15.31
N GLY A 630 0.51 -22.09 -16.60
CA GLY A 630 1.33 -22.67 -17.66
C GLY A 630 2.73 -22.04 -17.76
N ILE A 631 2.83 -20.73 -17.54
CA ILE A 631 4.12 -20.01 -17.52
C ILE A 631 4.90 -20.40 -16.25
N LEU A 632 4.25 -20.40 -15.07
CA LEU A 632 4.91 -20.66 -13.80
C LEU A 632 5.38 -22.11 -13.63
N LEU A 633 4.68 -23.07 -14.19
CA LEU A 633 5.13 -24.46 -14.22
C LEU A 633 6.48 -24.62 -14.94
N ARG A 634 6.76 -23.75 -15.92
CA ARG A 634 8.02 -23.73 -16.71
C ARG A 634 9.06 -22.77 -16.14
N ALA A 635 8.76 -22.07 -15.06
CA ALA A 635 9.59 -21.02 -14.47
C ALA A 635 10.63 -21.53 -13.46
N GLY A 636 10.73 -22.83 -13.25
CA GLY A 636 11.70 -23.48 -12.36
C GLY A 636 13.13 -23.48 -12.88
N VAL A 637 14.02 -24.10 -12.13
CA VAL A 637 15.42 -24.27 -12.50
C VAL A 637 15.48 -25.06 -13.81
N LYS A 638 16.05 -24.47 -14.86
CA LYS A 638 16.38 -25.20 -16.09
C LYS A 638 17.45 -26.24 -15.72
N ASN A 639 17.14 -27.53 -15.90
CA ASN A 639 18.07 -28.62 -15.65
C ASN A 639 19.45 -28.27 -16.23
N ALA A 640 20.42 -28.06 -15.35
CA ALA A 640 21.83 -27.99 -15.72
C ALA A 640 22.42 -29.39 -16.04
N GLU A 641 21.56 -30.36 -16.32
CA GLU A 641 21.97 -31.72 -16.75
C GLU A 641 21.77 -31.87 -18.24
N LYS A 642 22.66 -31.25 -18.99
CA LYS A 642 23.18 -31.70 -20.29
C LYS A 642 24.47 -30.91 -20.58
N LYS A 643 25.52 -31.22 -19.86
CA LYS A 643 26.90 -31.16 -20.36
C LYS A 643 27.73 -32.22 -19.64
#